data_91f9eae4748c95e6d16b9702657a9abd
#
_entry.id   91f9eae4748c95e6d16b9702657a9abd
#
_cell.length_a   1.000
_cell.length_b   1.000
_cell.length_c   1.000
_cell.angle_alpha   90.00
_cell.angle_beta   90.00
_cell.angle_gamma   90.00
#
_symmetry.space_group_name_H-M   'P 1'
#
loop_
_entity.id
_entity.type
_entity.pdbx_description
1 polymer ?
#
loop_
_entity_poly.entity_id
_entity_poly.type
_entity_poly.pdbx_seq_one_letter_code
_entity_poly.pdbx_strand_id
1 'polypeptide(L)'
;MDIIKKIAEELQIKATQAEAAVKLIDEGCTIPFIARYRKEATGALNDEQLRNLDERLRYLRNLEDRKEQVIASIEEQGKLTDELKQQILAAETMVLVEDLYRPYKQKRRTRATIAKEKGLEPLAEFILQQNTDKPLEEEAAKYISTEEGKEVADAKAAIAGAMDIIAEQISDVADYRTYIRDITMKEGKLISIAKDEKAESVYETYYDYNESLSTVPGHRILAINRGEAEKFLTVKIEAPEERILRYLEKQVLTSENEFTAPVLKATIADAYDRLIAPAIEREIRSDLTEKAEDGAISVFKKNLHQLLMQPPIVGQTVLGWDPAFRTGCKLAVVDPTGKVIGTTVIYPTAPTTPKKIQASKDLLKKIIAKYNITLISVGNGTASRESEQFIVELLKEIPQKVQYVIVNEAGASVYSASKLASEEFPKFDVGQRSATSIARRLQDPLAELVKIDPKSIGVGQYQHDMNQKKLSEALSGVVEDCVNKVGVDLNTASAPLLSYISGISGAIAKNIVAYREENGRFTDRKQLLKVAKLGPKAFEQCAGFMRIQNGTNPLDGTSVHPESYEAAEKLLKKQGFSLEDISGGKLTGLSLTIKDYARLAKELEIGEITLRDIVKELEKPGRDPRDEMPKPILRTDVLDMKDLKEGMILKGTVRNVIDFGVFVDIGVHQDGLVHISEITDKKFIKHPLEVVRVGDIVDVKVMSVDLKKKRIQLTMKGIS
;
A
#
# COMPACT_ATOMS: atom_id res chain seq x y z
N MET A 1 3.66 21.05 -20.34
CA MET A 1 4.51 21.01 -19.10
C MET A 1 5.77 20.21 -19.35
N ASP A 2 6.91 20.61 -18.80
CA ASP A 2 8.11 19.75 -18.81
C ASP A 2 8.00 18.72 -17.68
N ILE A 3 7.57 17.50 -18.03
CA ILE A 3 7.30 16.42 -17.10
C ILE A 3 8.58 16.00 -16.36
N ILE A 4 9.72 15.93 -17.07
CA ILE A 4 11.01 15.51 -16.47
C ILE A 4 11.44 16.51 -15.38
N LYS A 5 11.38 17.80 -15.70
CA LYS A 5 11.72 18.85 -14.75
C LYS A 5 10.80 18.84 -13.54
N LYS A 6 9.49 18.69 -13.76
CA LYS A 6 8.49 18.63 -12.69
C LYS A 6 8.72 17.44 -11.73
N ILE A 7 8.96 16.25 -12.28
CA ILE A 7 9.30 15.05 -11.50
C ILE A 7 10.59 15.27 -10.68
N ALA A 8 11.62 15.83 -11.30
CA ALA A 8 12.91 16.07 -10.64
C ALA A 8 12.77 17.03 -9.45
N GLU A 9 11.99 18.11 -9.60
CA GLU A 9 11.70 19.06 -8.53
C GLU A 9 10.90 18.42 -7.38
N GLU A 10 9.83 17.72 -7.70
CA GLU A 10 8.93 17.11 -6.70
C GLU A 10 9.60 15.98 -5.91
N LEU A 11 10.40 15.15 -6.55
CA LEU A 11 11.10 14.02 -5.93
C LEU A 11 12.49 14.38 -5.40
N GLN A 12 12.92 15.65 -5.56
CA GLN A 12 14.23 16.15 -5.12
C GLN A 12 15.40 15.33 -5.68
N ILE A 13 15.32 14.97 -6.96
CA ILE A 13 16.36 14.28 -7.72
C ILE A 13 16.86 15.16 -8.85
N LYS A 14 17.99 14.79 -9.46
CA LYS A 14 18.52 15.54 -10.63
C LYS A 14 17.67 15.27 -11.87
N ALA A 15 17.49 16.27 -12.71
CA ALA A 15 16.77 16.12 -13.99
C ALA A 15 17.35 14.99 -14.87
N THR A 16 18.68 14.85 -14.88
CA THR A 16 19.36 13.75 -15.61
C THR A 16 19.02 12.37 -15.07
N GLN A 17 18.80 12.23 -13.76
CA GLN A 17 18.37 10.96 -13.16
C GLN A 17 16.91 10.66 -13.54
N ALA A 18 16.03 11.66 -13.50
CA ALA A 18 14.64 11.51 -13.91
C ALA A 18 14.53 11.13 -15.41
N GLU A 19 15.28 11.79 -16.27
CA GLU A 19 15.31 11.52 -17.71
C GLU A 19 15.78 10.09 -18.01
N ALA A 20 16.88 9.66 -17.40
CA ALA A 20 17.39 8.31 -17.56
C ALA A 20 16.40 7.24 -17.06
N ALA A 21 15.77 7.46 -15.90
CA ALA A 21 14.77 6.55 -15.36
C ALA A 21 13.53 6.46 -16.26
N VAL A 22 12.99 7.59 -16.72
CA VAL A 22 11.85 7.63 -17.64
C VAL A 22 12.15 6.90 -18.95
N LYS A 23 13.34 7.12 -19.52
CA LYS A 23 13.77 6.44 -20.74
C LYS A 23 13.78 4.92 -20.56
N LEU A 24 14.35 4.42 -19.47
CA LEU A 24 14.40 2.98 -19.17
C LEU A 24 13.00 2.39 -18.95
N ILE A 25 12.10 3.13 -18.28
CA ILE A 25 10.69 2.73 -18.10
C ILE A 25 9.99 2.64 -19.47
N ASP A 26 10.18 3.62 -20.34
CA ASP A 26 9.59 3.65 -21.68
C ASP A 26 10.14 2.53 -22.59
N GLU A 27 11.38 2.13 -22.40
CA GLU A 27 11.97 0.97 -23.02
C GLU A 27 11.40 -0.37 -22.47
N GLY A 28 10.58 -0.29 -21.42
CA GLY A 28 9.89 -1.42 -20.79
C GLY A 28 10.78 -2.20 -19.80
N CYS A 29 11.77 -1.55 -19.22
CA CYS A 29 12.52 -2.10 -18.10
C CYS A 29 11.67 -2.07 -16.83
N THR A 30 11.73 -3.14 -16.03
CA THR A 30 11.04 -3.21 -14.75
C THR A 30 11.78 -2.43 -13.68
N ILE A 31 11.05 -1.97 -12.66
CA ILE A 31 11.64 -1.20 -11.55
C ILE A 31 12.77 -1.95 -10.84
N PRO A 32 12.63 -3.24 -10.44
CA PRO A 32 13.73 -3.97 -9.81
C PRO A 32 14.98 -4.10 -10.68
N PHE A 33 14.81 -4.28 -11.99
CA PHE A 33 15.93 -4.34 -12.93
C PHE A 33 16.67 -3.00 -13.01
N ILE A 34 15.93 -1.90 -13.11
CA ILE A 34 16.52 -0.55 -13.14
C ILE A 34 17.28 -0.28 -11.83
N ALA A 35 16.65 -0.54 -10.68
CA ALA A 35 17.22 -0.31 -9.36
C ALA A 35 18.50 -1.12 -9.11
N ARG A 36 18.57 -2.34 -9.66
CA ARG A 36 19.70 -3.24 -9.42
C ARG A 36 20.80 -3.12 -10.49
N TYR A 37 20.44 -3.08 -11.76
CA TYR A 37 21.39 -3.24 -12.88
C TYR A 37 21.55 -2.01 -13.76
N ARG A 38 20.86 -0.90 -13.47
CA ARG A 38 20.98 0.36 -14.23
C ARG A 38 21.30 1.56 -13.31
N LYS A 39 22.00 1.28 -12.21
CA LYS A 39 22.40 2.30 -11.21
C LYS A 39 23.29 3.40 -11.79
N GLU A 40 24.20 3.05 -12.69
CA GLU A 40 25.06 4.04 -13.34
C GLU A 40 24.26 5.06 -14.14
N ALA A 41 23.25 4.61 -14.87
CA ALA A 41 22.41 5.49 -15.69
C ALA A 41 21.51 6.39 -14.83
N THR A 42 20.95 5.85 -13.72
CA THR A 42 19.99 6.55 -12.87
C THR A 42 20.63 7.25 -11.67
N GLY A 43 21.96 7.18 -11.52
CA GLY A 43 22.64 7.72 -10.34
C GLY A 43 22.19 7.04 -9.04
N ALA A 44 21.98 5.73 -9.09
CA ALA A 44 21.61 4.84 -7.99
C ALA A 44 20.25 5.15 -7.32
N LEU A 45 19.24 5.53 -8.10
CA LEU A 45 17.87 5.60 -7.60
C LEU A 45 17.43 4.21 -7.09
N ASN A 46 16.85 4.18 -5.90
CA ASN A 46 16.34 2.95 -5.29
C ASN A 46 14.92 2.58 -5.77
N ASP A 47 14.45 1.38 -5.39
CA ASP A 47 13.13 0.87 -5.77
C ASP A 47 11.99 1.85 -5.40
N GLU A 48 12.01 2.41 -4.19
CA GLU A 48 10.98 3.34 -3.71
C GLU A 48 10.96 4.64 -4.54
N GLN A 49 12.14 5.22 -4.81
CA GLN A 49 12.26 6.41 -5.64
C GLN A 49 11.78 6.17 -7.07
N LEU A 50 12.13 5.02 -7.65
CA LEU A 50 11.70 4.64 -9.00
C LEU A 50 10.19 4.37 -9.09
N ARG A 51 9.59 3.74 -8.06
CA ARG A 51 8.13 3.54 -8.01
C ARG A 51 7.37 4.85 -7.88
N ASN A 52 7.84 5.75 -7.02
CA ASN A 52 7.27 7.08 -6.88
C ASN A 52 7.38 7.87 -8.19
N LEU A 53 8.52 7.75 -8.88
CA LEU A 53 8.73 8.37 -10.19
C LEU A 53 7.75 7.83 -11.24
N ASP A 54 7.60 6.51 -11.34
CA ASP A 54 6.68 5.86 -12.29
C ASP A 54 5.22 6.24 -12.02
N GLU A 55 4.80 6.26 -10.77
CA GLU A 55 3.45 6.69 -10.38
C GLU A 55 3.21 8.15 -10.77
N ARG A 56 4.17 9.02 -10.47
CA ARG A 56 4.07 10.45 -10.80
C ARG A 56 4.13 10.71 -12.31
N LEU A 57 4.96 9.96 -13.03
CA LEU A 57 5.03 10.02 -14.50
C LEU A 57 3.68 9.68 -15.13
N ARG A 58 3.04 8.62 -14.68
CA ARG A 58 1.69 8.23 -15.16
C ARG A 58 0.66 9.31 -14.87
N TYR A 59 0.67 9.90 -13.67
CA TYR A 59 -0.24 11.00 -13.34
C TYR A 59 -0.02 12.22 -14.24
N LEU A 60 1.21 12.66 -14.42
CA LEU A 60 1.52 13.85 -15.23
C LEU A 60 1.21 13.63 -16.72
N ARG A 61 1.45 12.45 -17.26
CA ARG A 61 1.05 12.08 -18.62
C ARG A 61 -0.47 12.13 -18.78
N ASN A 62 -1.22 11.54 -17.85
CA ASN A 62 -2.68 11.61 -17.86
C ASN A 62 -3.18 13.06 -17.76
N LEU A 63 -2.51 13.90 -16.99
CA LEU A 63 -2.84 15.32 -16.89
C LEU A 63 -2.64 16.05 -18.23
N GLU A 64 -1.50 15.83 -18.91
CA GLU A 64 -1.25 16.45 -20.23
C GLU A 64 -2.22 15.94 -21.30
N ASP A 65 -2.48 14.63 -21.34
CA ASP A 65 -3.50 14.04 -22.23
C ASP A 65 -4.89 14.66 -21.99
N ARG A 66 -5.24 14.89 -20.72
CA ARG A 66 -6.51 15.52 -20.36
C ARG A 66 -6.59 16.97 -20.81
N LYS A 67 -5.51 17.75 -20.67
CA LYS A 67 -5.43 19.12 -21.18
C LYS A 67 -5.67 19.17 -22.68
N GLU A 68 -5.03 18.28 -23.44
CA GLU A 68 -5.21 18.19 -24.89
C GLU A 68 -6.67 17.89 -25.27
N GLN A 69 -7.30 16.92 -24.59
CA GLN A 69 -8.71 16.59 -24.80
C GLN A 69 -9.64 17.76 -24.49
N VAL A 70 -9.38 18.49 -23.40
CA VAL A 70 -10.18 19.65 -23.00
C VAL A 70 -10.01 20.79 -24.00
N ILE A 71 -8.79 21.10 -24.43
CA ILE A 71 -8.51 22.13 -25.45
C ILE A 71 -9.25 21.79 -26.75
N ALA A 72 -9.12 20.55 -27.24
CA ALA A 72 -9.79 20.12 -28.46
C ALA A 72 -11.33 20.25 -28.36
N SER A 73 -11.90 19.84 -27.22
CA SER A 73 -13.35 19.92 -26.98
C SER A 73 -13.88 21.38 -26.95
N ILE A 74 -13.11 22.32 -26.41
CA ILE A 74 -13.48 23.74 -26.37
C ILE A 74 -13.28 24.37 -27.75
N GLU A 75 -12.24 23.99 -28.50
CA GLU A 75 -11.97 24.45 -29.86
C GLU A 75 -13.08 24.03 -30.84
N GLU A 76 -13.55 22.76 -30.76
CA GLU A 76 -14.70 22.25 -31.51
C GLU A 76 -15.97 23.07 -31.26
N GLN A 77 -16.14 23.67 -30.09
CA GLN A 77 -17.25 24.54 -29.75
C GLN A 77 -17.04 25.98 -30.26
N GLY A 78 -15.87 26.29 -30.83
CA GLY A 78 -15.52 27.66 -31.28
C GLY A 78 -15.35 28.66 -30.13
N LYS A 79 -15.09 28.21 -28.93
CA LYS A 79 -15.03 29.03 -27.70
C LYS A 79 -13.63 29.12 -27.09
N LEU A 80 -12.62 28.50 -27.71
CA LEU A 80 -11.25 28.54 -27.23
C LEU A 80 -10.62 29.92 -27.50
N THR A 81 -10.19 30.57 -26.41
CA THR A 81 -9.37 31.81 -26.50
C THR A 81 -7.91 31.48 -26.20
N ASP A 82 -6.99 32.31 -26.65
CA ASP A 82 -5.55 32.13 -26.37
C ASP A 82 -5.26 32.17 -24.86
N GLU A 83 -5.95 33.05 -24.14
CA GLU A 83 -5.81 33.16 -22.68
C GLU A 83 -6.27 31.89 -21.98
N LEU A 84 -7.46 31.37 -22.31
CA LEU A 84 -7.97 30.12 -21.75
C LEU A 84 -7.05 28.93 -22.06
N LYS A 85 -6.54 28.87 -23.30
CA LYS A 85 -5.57 27.84 -23.69
C LYS A 85 -4.31 27.91 -22.84
N GLN A 86 -3.78 29.10 -22.58
CA GLN A 86 -2.62 29.28 -21.71
C GLN A 86 -2.92 28.86 -20.27
N GLN A 87 -4.09 29.21 -19.72
CA GLN A 87 -4.51 28.79 -18.37
C GLN A 87 -4.61 27.27 -18.26
N ILE A 88 -5.20 26.59 -19.24
CA ILE A 88 -5.28 25.12 -19.26
C ILE A 88 -3.89 24.49 -19.33
N LEU A 89 -3.02 24.99 -20.20
CA LEU A 89 -1.65 24.50 -20.34
C LEU A 89 -0.82 24.72 -19.05
N ALA A 90 -1.05 25.83 -18.36
CA ALA A 90 -0.38 26.16 -17.09
C ALA A 90 -0.92 25.40 -15.88
N ALA A 91 -2.11 24.79 -15.98
CA ALA A 91 -2.71 24.07 -14.88
C ALA A 91 -1.80 22.90 -14.39
N GLU A 92 -1.57 22.82 -13.10
CA GLU A 92 -0.70 21.80 -12.48
C GLU A 92 -1.47 20.61 -11.90
N THR A 93 -2.80 20.70 -11.85
CA THR A 93 -3.64 19.65 -11.28
C THR A 93 -4.85 19.35 -12.16
N MET A 94 -5.32 18.11 -12.09
CA MET A 94 -6.53 17.66 -12.78
C MET A 94 -7.76 18.48 -12.37
N VAL A 95 -7.85 18.85 -11.10
CA VAL A 95 -8.96 19.64 -10.55
C VAL A 95 -9.05 21.02 -11.23
N LEU A 96 -7.91 21.70 -11.39
CA LEU A 96 -7.88 23.00 -12.05
C LEU A 96 -8.25 22.89 -13.53
N VAL A 97 -7.81 21.85 -14.23
CA VAL A 97 -8.22 21.59 -15.64
C VAL A 97 -9.73 21.38 -15.72
N GLU A 98 -10.32 20.59 -14.82
CA GLU A 98 -11.77 20.36 -14.79
C GLU A 98 -12.56 21.62 -14.43
N ASP A 99 -12.05 22.48 -13.54
CA ASP A 99 -12.68 23.75 -13.20
C ASP A 99 -12.67 24.71 -14.40
N LEU A 100 -11.56 24.81 -15.14
CA LEU A 100 -11.46 25.60 -16.38
C LEU A 100 -12.36 25.07 -17.50
N TYR A 101 -12.54 23.76 -17.57
CA TYR A 101 -13.40 23.11 -18.57
C TYR A 101 -14.89 23.20 -18.23
N ARG A 102 -15.24 23.42 -16.96
CA ARG A 102 -16.62 23.35 -16.44
C ARG A 102 -17.64 24.19 -17.21
N PRO A 103 -17.37 25.44 -17.62
CA PRO A 103 -18.32 26.25 -18.40
C PRO A 103 -18.64 25.66 -19.78
N TYR A 104 -17.72 24.86 -20.34
CA TYR A 104 -17.78 24.29 -21.69
C TYR A 104 -18.25 22.84 -21.74
N LYS A 105 -18.32 22.20 -20.56
CA LYS A 105 -18.74 20.81 -20.43
C LYS A 105 -20.22 20.66 -20.73
N GLN A 106 -20.59 19.70 -21.57
CA GLN A 106 -21.98 19.38 -21.80
C GLN A 106 -22.67 18.98 -20.48
N LYS A 107 -23.62 19.80 -20.07
CA LYS A 107 -24.39 19.57 -18.84
C LYS A 107 -25.70 18.86 -19.19
N ARG A 108 -26.21 18.07 -18.26
CA ARG A 108 -27.62 17.63 -18.32
C ARG A 108 -28.52 18.84 -18.21
N ARG A 109 -29.79 18.73 -18.65
CA ARG A 109 -30.77 19.80 -18.58
C ARG A 109 -30.89 20.35 -17.15
N THR A 110 -30.34 21.56 -16.92
CA THR A 110 -30.30 22.25 -15.62
C THR A 110 -31.42 23.28 -15.56
N ARG A 111 -31.67 23.88 -14.37
CA ARG A 111 -32.59 25.02 -14.26
C ARG A 111 -32.14 26.18 -15.14
N ALA A 112 -30.86 26.47 -15.19
CA ALA A 112 -30.30 27.50 -16.06
C ALA A 112 -30.52 27.18 -17.57
N THR A 113 -30.35 25.93 -17.98
CA THR A 113 -30.63 25.50 -19.36
C THR A 113 -32.11 25.74 -19.70
N ILE A 114 -33.03 25.35 -18.81
CA ILE A 114 -34.47 25.59 -18.98
C ILE A 114 -34.78 27.07 -19.06
N ALA A 115 -34.15 27.90 -18.23
CA ALA A 115 -34.34 29.34 -18.25
C ALA A 115 -33.78 29.96 -19.59
N LYS A 116 -32.69 29.46 -20.11
CA LYS A 116 -32.17 29.87 -21.42
C LYS A 116 -33.09 29.48 -22.58
N GLU A 117 -33.63 28.26 -22.54
CA GLU A 117 -34.63 27.79 -23.50
C GLU A 117 -35.87 28.68 -23.50
N LYS A 118 -36.21 29.25 -22.36
CA LYS A 118 -37.34 30.24 -22.20
C LYS A 118 -36.96 31.65 -22.65
N GLY A 119 -35.71 31.88 -23.11
CA GLY A 119 -35.26 33.19 -23.61
C GLY A 119 -34.95 34.21 -22.51
N LEU A 120 -34.60 33.76 -21.27
CA LEU A 120 -34.31 34.62 -20.14
C LEU A 120 -32.84 35.06 -20.01
N GLU A 121 -31.96 34.64 -20.93
CA GLU A 121 -30.54 35.01 -20.90
C GLU A 121 -30.33 36.54 -21.00
N PRO A 122 -31.03 37.32 -21.88
CA PRO A 122 -30.90 38.78 -21.92
C PRO A 122 -31.32 39.45 -20.61
N LEU A 123 -32.32 38.92 -19.90
CA LEU A 123 -32.71 39.43 -18.56
C LEU A 123 -31.61 39.19 -17.53
N ALA A 124 -30.95 38.04 -17.57
CA ALA A 124 -29.81 37.75 -16.71
C ALA A 124 -28.65 38.73 -16.98
N GLU A 125 -28.34 39.01 -18.25
CA GLU A 125 -27.32 40.00 -18.65
C GLU A 125 -27.71 41.42 -18.18
N PHE A 126 -28.99 41.81 -18.30
CA PHE A 126 -29.48 43.08 -17.80
C PHE A 126 -29.28 43.24 -16.30
N ILE A 127 -29.60 42.21 -15.53
CA ILE A 127 -29.39 42.20 -14.05
C ILE A 127 -27.87 42.35 -13.72
N LEU A 128 -27.00 41.68 -14.45
CA LEU A 128 -25.56 41.74 -14.25
C LEU A 128 -24.95 43.10 -14.61
N GLN A 129 -25.57 43.91 -15.46
CA GLN A 129 -25.11 45.28 -15.77
C GLN A 129 -25.21 46.21 -14.55
N GLN A 130 -26.10 45.96 -13.61
CA GLN A 130 -26.25 46.68 -12.33
C GLN A 130 -26.40 48.20 -12.45
N ASN A 131 -27.04 48.68 -13.53
CA ASN A 131 -27.11 50.10 -13.87
C ASN A 131 -28.57 50.60 -14.10
N THR A 132 -29.59 49.83 -13.70
CA THR A 132 -30.98 50.21 -13.89
C THR A 132 -31.42 51.26 -12.86
N ASP A 133 -32.28 52.16 -13.29
CA ASP A 133 -32.95 53.19 -12.47
C ASP A 133 -34.43 52.84 -12.18
N LYS A 134 -34.87 51.64 -12.60
CA LYS A 134 -36.24 51.16 -12.47
C LYS A 134 -36.30 49.77 -11.81
N PRO A 135 -37.45 49.46 -11.16
CA PRO A 135 -37.67 48.11 -10.65
C PRO A 135 -37.49 47.01 -11.68
N LEU A 136 -36.84 45.91 -11.32
CA LEU A 136 -36.55 44.77 -12.22
C LEU A 136 -37.80 44.15 -12.82
N GLU A 137 -38.96 44.25 -12.12
CA GLU A 137 -40.23 43.74 -12.58
C GLU A 137 -40.69 44.42 -13.90
N GLU A 138 -40.34 45.67 -14.12
CA GLU A 138 -40.67 46.36 -15.37
C GLU A 138 -39.93 45.75 -16.56
N GLU A 139 -38.66 45.42 -16.39
CA GLU A 139 -37.87 44.77 -17.45
C GLU A 139 -38.32 43.30 -17.57
N ALA A 140 -38.49 42.57 -16.46
CA ALA A 140 -38.86 41.17 -16.43
C ALA A 140 -40.26 40.93 -17.07
N ALA A 141 -41.18 41.90 -17.01
CA ALA A 141 -42.47 41.79 -17.64
C ALA A 141 -42.42 41.59 -19.16
N LYS A 142 -41.34 42.04 -19.82
CA LYS A 142 -41.13 41.84 -21.25
C LYS A 142 -40.88 40.37 -21.64
N TYR A 143 -40.54 39.54 -20.69
CA TYR A 143 -40.22 38.11 -20.88
C TYR A 143 -41.33 37.18 -20.51
N ILE A 144 -42.48 37.67 -20.10
CA ILE A 144 -43.69 36.87 -19.83
C ILE A 144 -44.11 36.22 -21.16
N SER A 145 -44.35 34.90 -21.13
CA SER A 145 -44.70 34.14 -22.34
C SER A 145 -45.67 33.00 -22.00
N THR A 146 -46.62 32.81 -22.87
CA THR A 146 -47.57 31.69 -22.90
C THR A 146 -47.27 30.68 -24.01
N GLU A 147 -46.15 30.88 -24.73
CA GLU A 147 -45.70 29.99 -25.82
C GLU A 147 -45.40 28.60 -25.23
N GLU A 148 -45.89 27.53 -25.83
CA GLU A 148 -45.70 26.17 -25.40
C GLU A 148 -44.17 25.81 -25.37
N GLY A 149 -43.73 25.36 -24.23
CA GLY A 149 -42.32 25.05 -23.94
C GLY A 149 -41.46 26.25 -23.53
N LYS A 150 -42.00 27.48 -23.57
CA LYS A 150 -41.34 28.70 -23.11
C LYS A 150 -42.20 29.52 -22.14
N GLU A 151 -43.09 28.84 -21.44
CA GLU A 151 -44.03 29.49 -20.52
C GLU A 151 -43.27 30.20 -19.38
N VAL A 152 -43.54 31.48 -19.21
CA VAL A 152 -43.11 32.33 -18.08
C VAL A 152 -44.34 33.02 -17.56
N ALA A 153 -44.80 32.61 -16.38
CA ALA A 153 -46.08 32.97 -15.83
C ALA A 153 -46.19 34.46 -15.45
N ASP A 154 -45.16 35.01 -14.88
CA ASP A 154 -45.09 36.39 -14.39
C ASP A 154 -43.67 36.93 -14.33
N ALA A 155 -43.50 38.20 -13.97
CA ALA A 155 -42.22 38.85 -13.83
C ALA A 155 -41.33 38.18 -12.74
N LYS A 156 -41.93 37.63 -11.68
CA LYS A 156 -41.16 36.92 -10.64
C LYS A 156 -40.57 35.64 -11.17
N ALA A 157 -41.33 34.89 -11.96
CA ALA A 157 -40.85 33.69 -12.63
C ALA A 157 -39.73 34.00 -13.63
N ALA A 158 -39.82 35.15 -14.34
CA ALA A 158 -38.75 35.62 -15.23
C ALA A 158 -37.46 35.93 -14.45
N ILE A 159 -37.57 36.68 -13.35
CA ILE A 159 -36.42 37.01 -12.48
C ILE A 159 -35.81 35.73 -11.90
N ALA A 160 -36.64 34.81 -11.38
CA ALA A 160 -36.16 33.54 -10.85
C ALA A 160 -35.35 32.70 -11.90
N GLY A 161 -35.86 32.66 -13.14
CA GLY A 161 -35.10 32.01 -14.24
C GLY A 161 -33.80 32.73 -14.58
N ALA A 162 -33.77 34.06 -14.61
CA ALA A 162 -32.57 34.83 -14.78
C ALA A 162 -31.56 34.59 -13.63
N MET A 163 -32.03 34.49 -12.38
CA MET A 163 -31.23 34.15 -11.22
C MET A 163 -30.61 32.74 -11.36
N ASP A 164 -31.34 31.75 -11.85
CA ASP A 164 -30.79 30.40 -12.12
C ASP A 164 -29.65 30.43 -13.14
N ILE A 165 -29.76 31.27 -14.18
CA ILE A 165 -28.70 31.45 -15.18
C ILE A 165 -27.46 32.08 -14.53
N ILE A 166 -27.65 33.18 -13.77
CA ILE A 166 -26.55 33.87 -13.07
C ILE A 166 -25.89 32.98 -12.03
N ALA A 167 -26.66 32.21 -11.26
CA ALA A 167 -26.15 31.28 -10.26
C ALA A 167 -25.26 30.21 -10.89
N GLU A 168 -25.65 29.67 -12.03
CA GLU A 168 -24.81 28.71 -12.78
C GLU A 168 -23.53 29.37 -13.29
N GLN A 169 -23.61 30.59 -13.85
CA GLN A 169 -22.42 31.34 -14.27
C GLN A 169 -21.44 31.57 -13.12
N ILE A 170 -21.91 32.01 -11.95
CA ILE A 170 -21.08 32.19 -10.75
C ILE A 170 -20.43 30.87 -10.35
N SER A 171 -21.18 29.77 -10.37
CA SER A 171 -20.70 28.44 -9.96
C SER A 171 -19.63 27.86 -10.91
N ASP A 172 -19.57 28.36 -12.14
CA ASP A 172 -18.66 27.88 -13.16
C ASP A 172 -17.33 28.64 -13.22
N VAL A 173 -17.18 29.73 -12.47
CA VAL A 173 -15.93 30.52 -12.43
C VAL A 173 -14.86 29.74 -11.67
N ALA A 174 -13.79 29.36 -12.36
CA ALA A 174 -12.70 28.57 -11.80
C ALA A 174 -12.00 29.25 -10.62
N ASP A 175 -11.76 30.56 -10.70
CA ASP A 175 -11.11 31.34 -9.63
C ASP A 175 -11.94 31.37 -8.34
N TYR A 176 -13.26 31.46 -8.46
CA TYR A 176 -14.15 31.42 -7.28
C TYR A 176 -14.08 30.04 -6.61
N ARG A 177 -14.12 28.98 -7.40
CA ARG A 177 -14.03 27.62 -6.89
C ARG A 177 -12.68 27.35 -6.21
N THR A 178 -11.59 27.81 -6.81
CA THR A 178 -10.25 27.68 -6.25
C THR A 178 -10.16 28.40 -4.90
N TYR A 179 -10.60 29.65 -4.82
CA TYR A 179 -10.60 30.39 -3.57
C TYR A 179 -11.45 29.71 -2.50
N ILE A 180 -12.68 29.29 -2.84
CA ILE A 180 -13.60 28.65 -1.89
C ILE A 180 -13.02 27.33 -1.38
N ARG A 181 -12.41 26.52 -2.25
CA ARG A 181 -11.74 25.28 -1.88
C ARG A 181 -10.60 25.54 -0.90
N ASP A 182 -9.72 26.49 -1.23
CA ASP A 182 -8.54 26.81 -0.43
C ASP A 182 -8.92 27.34 0.95
N ILE A 183 -9.87 28.26 1.01
CA ILE A 183 -10.31 28.84 2.30
C ILE A 183 -11.05 27.80 3.15
N THR A 184 -11.84 26.93 2.52
CA THR A 184 -12.51 25.83 3.23
C THR A 184 -11.52 24.84 3.78
N MET A 185 -10.50 24.44 3.00
CA MET A 185 -9.43 23.57 3.50
C MET A 185 -8.64 24.18 4.66
N LYS A 186 -8.44 25.49 4.63
CA LYS A 186 -7.63 26.20 5.65
C LYS A 186 -8.41 26.44 6.95
N GLU A 187 -9.65 26.82 6.88
CA GLU A 187 -10.45 27.31 8.01
C GLU A 187 -11.65 26.42 8.34
N GLY A 188 -12.01 25.50 7.45
CA GLY A 188 -13.16 24.60 7.64
C GLY A 188 -12.87 23.47 8.63
N LYS A 189 -13.95 22.85 9.07
CA LYS A 189 -13.94 21.74 10.02
C LYS A 189 -14.69 20.53 9.48
N LEU A 190 -14.19 19.35 9.80
CA LEU A 190 -14.92 18.10 9.62
C LEU A 190 -15.83 17.90 10.83
N ILE A 191 -17.12 17.78 10.59
CA ILE A 191 -18.14 17.55 11.61
C ILE A 191 -18.69 16.14 11.42
N SER A 192 -18.74 15.38 12.52
CA SER A 192 -19.39 14.07 12.56
C SER A 192 -20.35 14.01 13.72
N ILE A 193 -21.58 13.57 13.45
CA ILE A 193 -22.63 13.41 14.45
C ILE A 193 -23.27 12.03 14.34
N ALA A 194 -23.72 11.48 15.48
CA ALA A 194 -24.46 10.23 15.50
C ALA A 194 -25.80 10.38 14.76
N LYS A 195 -26.19 9.34 14.02
CA LYS A 195 -27.61 9.24 13.53
C LYS A 195 -28.55 8.82 14.63
N ASP A 196 -28.08 8.00 15.57
CA ASP A 196 -28.79 7.62 16.79
C ASP A 196 -27.77 7.61 17.94
N GLU A 197 -27.87 8.56 18.83
CA GLU A 197 -26.96 8.71 19.98
C GLU A 197 -27.04 7.55 20.99
N LYS A 198 -28.08 6.74 20.93
CA LYS A 198 -28.26 5.58 21.82
C LYS A 198 -27.71 4.28 21.23
N ALA A 199 -27.32 4.28 19.96
CA ALA A 199 -26.76 3.10 19.33
C ALA A 199 -25.34 2.83 19.85
N GLU A 200 -25.12 1.68 20.43
CA GLU A 200 -23.77 1.23 20.80
C GLU A 200 -22.97 0.87 19.55
N SER A 201 -21.80 1.45 19.37
CA SER A 201 -20.92 1.14 18.25
C SER A 201 -19.46 1.44 18.58
N VAL A 202 -18.56 0.97 17.71
CA VAL A 202 -17.14 1.32 17.79
C VAL A 202 -16.84 2.78 17.40
N TYR A 203 -17.86 3.52 16.94
CA TYR A 203 -17.76 4.90 16.45
C TYR A 203 -18.22 5.95 17.49
N GLU A 204 -18.49 5.57 18.73
CA GLU A 204 -18.96 6.48 19.79
C GLU A 204 -18.07 7.73 19.97
N THR A 205 -16.75 7.59 19.75
CA THR A 205 -15.81 8.72 19.78
C THR A 205 -16.11 9.80 18.73
N TYR A 206 -16.85 9.44 17.68
CA TYR A 206 -17.19 10.33 16.56
C TYR A 206 -18.66 10.76 16.56
N TYR A 207 -19.43 10.50 17.63
CA TYR A 207 -20.85 10.86 17.73
C TYR A 207 -21.09 12.36 17.92
N ASP A 208 -20.14 13.07 18.50
CA ASP A 208 -20.06 14.53 18.57
C ASP A 208 -18.60 14.93 18.37
N TYR A 209 -18.22 15.07 17.12
CA TYR A 209 -16.83 15.27 16.75
C TYR A 209 -16.67 16.41 15.78
N ASN A 210 -15.68 17.28 16.03
CA ASN A 210 -15.25 18.29 15.10
C ASN A 210 -13.72 18.46 15.14
N GLU A 211 -13.12 18.64 13.98
CA GLU A 211 -11.68 18.89 13.86
C GLU A 211 -11.38 19.70 12.59
N SER A 212 -10.34 20.53 12.63
CA SER A 212 -9.90 21.31 11.47
C SER A 212 -9.51 20.38 10.31
N LEU A 213 -9.96 20.70 9.09
CA LEU A 213 -9.61 19.97 7.88
C LEU A 213 -8.10 19.94 7.61
N SER A 214 -7.40 21.01 8.01
CA SER A 214 -5.96 21.15 7.80
C SER A 214 -5.11 20.23 8.68
N THR A 215 -5.66 19.72 9.78
CA THR A 215 -4.89 18.94 10.78
C THR A 215 -5.45 17.55 11.06
N VAL A 216 -6.65 17.24 10.55
CA VAL A 216 -7.30 15.96 10.82
C VAL A 216 -6.43 14.78 10.35
N PRO A 217 -6.11 13.79 11.23
CA PRO A 217 -5.29 12.65 10.88
C PRO A 217 -6.02 11.67 9.93
N GLY A 218 -5.27 11.06 9.01
CA GLY A 218 -5.84 10.15 8.01
C GLY A 218 -6.61 8.97 8.60
N HIS A 219 -6.14 8.37 9.70
CA HIS A 219 -6.84 7.25 10.33
C HIS A 219 -8.23 7.64 10.86
N ARG A 220 -8.44 8.90 11.27
CA ARG A 220 -9.77 9.41 11.69
C ARG A 220 -10.69 9.60 10.49
N ILE A 221 -10.16 10.09 9.37
CA ILE A 221 -10.90 10.17 8.10
C ILE A 221 -11.43 8.79 7.70
N LEU A 222 -10.58 7.76 7.71
CA LEU A 222 -10.98 6.40 7.35
C LEU A 222 -12.00 5.81 8.33
N ALA A 223 -11.83 6.05 9.64
CA ALA A 223 -12.80 5.62 10.67
C ALA A 223 -14.16 6.28 10.49
N ILE A 224 -14.18 7.60 10.27
CA ILE A 224 -15.40 8.39 10.07
C ILE A 224 -16.12 7.96 8.78
N ASN A 225 -15.37 7.77 7.69
CA ASN A 225 -15.91 7.29 6.42
C ASN A 225 -16.57 5.90 6.56
N ARG A 226 -15.96 4.98 7.30
CA ARG A 226 -16.55 3.67 7.60
C ARG A 226 -17.83 3.82 8.45
N GLY A 227 -17.80 4.62 9.50
CA GLY A 227 -18.97 4.86 10.35
C GLY A 227 -20.15 5.50 9.58
N GLU A 228 -19.85 6.36 8.59
CA GLU A 228 -20.86 6.92 7.69
C GLU A 228 -21.43 5.86 6.72
N ALA A 229 -20.55 5.02 6.12
CA ALA A 229 -20.95 3.92 5.23
C ALA A 229 -21.81 2.88 5.96
N GLU A 230 -21.49 2.58 7.22
CA GLU A 230 -22.25 1.69 8.10
C GLU A 230 -23.50 2.37 8.72
N LYS A 231 -23.76 3.64 8.38
CA LYS A 231 -24.94 4.44 8.79
C LYS A 231 -25.02 4.76 10.28
N PHE A 232 -23.93 4.72 11.00
CA PHE A 232 -23.85 5.21 12.38
C PHE A 232 -23.65 6.72 12.45
N LEU A 233 -22.93 7.29 11.48
CA LEU A 233 -22.55 8.68 11.45
C LEU A 233 -23.21 9.45 10.30
N THR A 234 -23.39 10.75 10.51
CA THR A 234 -23.63 11.76 9.47
C THR A 234 -22.44 12.70 9.47
N VAL A 235 -21.84 12.92 8.30
CA VAL A 235 -20.59 13.67 8.18
C VAL A 235 -20.78 14.84 7.22
N LYS A 236 -20.27 16.01 7.61
CA LYS A 236 -20.31 17.22 6.78
C LYS A 236 -19.07 18.08 7.01
N ILE A 237 -18.84 18.99 6.09
CA ILE A 237 -17.84 20.03 6.24
C ILE A 237 -18.52 21.33 6.63
N GLU A 238 -18.08 21.93 7.72
CA GLU A 238 -18.44 23.30 8.11
C GLU A 238 -17.42 24.25 7.50
N ALA A 239 -17.87 25.01 6.49
CA ALA A 239 -17.05 25.99 5.79
C ALA A 239 -17.18 27.38 6.42
N PRO A 240 -16.23 28.32 6.21
CA PRO A 240 -16.34 29.70 6.65
C PRO A 240 -17.29 30.50 5.73
N GLU A 241 -18.58 30.19 5.78
CA GLU A 241 -19.63 30.65 4.85
C GLU A 241 -19.70 32.16 4.72
N GLU A 242 -19.74 32.89 5.86
CA GLU A 242 -19.79 34.37 5.81
C GLU A 242 -18.62 34.98 5.02
N ARG A 243 -17.44 34.42 5.16
CA ARG A 243 -16.24 34.88 4.46
C ARG A 243 -16.31 34.58 2.98
N ILE A 244 -16.85 33.39 2.63
CA ILE A 244 -17.05 32.97 1.23
C ILE A 244 -18.08 33.87 0.57
N LEU A 245 -19.22 34.11 1.19
CA LEU A 245 -20.27 34.98 0.66
C LEU A 245 -19.77 36.42 0.47
N ARG A 246 -19.06 36.99 1.44
CA ARG A 246 -18.45 38.33 1.31
C ARG A 246 -17.45 38.38 0.13
N TYR A 247 -16.66 37.31 -0.08
CA TYR A 247 -15.76 37.24 -1.21
C TYR A 247 -16.54 37.24 -2.53
N LEU A 248 -17.54 36.38 -2.69
CA LEU A 248 -18.37 36.29 -3.88
C LEU A 248 -19.11 37.62 -4.16
N GLU A 249 -19.68 38.25 -3.14
CA GLU A 249 -20.30 39.55 -3.26
C GLU A 249 -19.32 40.60 -3.80
N LYS A 250 -18.10 40.64 -3.25
CA LYS A 250 -17.05 41.56 -3.73
C LYS A 250 -16.66 41.33 -5.19
N GLN A 251 -16.75 40.08 -5.66
CA GLN A 251 -16.40 39.77 -7.05
C GLN A 251 -17.55 40.06 -8.02
N VAL A 252 -18.80 39.84 -7.60
CA VAL A 252 -19.98 39.92 -8.49
C VAL A 252 -20.64 41.30 -8.45
N LEU A 253 -20.68 41.94 -7.28
CA LEU A 253 -21.33 43.26 -7.13
C LEU A 253 -20.36 44.38 -7.54
N THR A 254 -20.70 45.06 -8.63
CA THR A 254 -19.92 46.20 -9.14
C THR A 254 -20.49 47.54 -8.72
N SER A 255 -21.78 47.57 -8.27
CA SER A 255 -22.47 48.74 -7.75
C SER A 255 -23.47 48.36 -6.65
N GLU A 256 -23.80 49.32 -5.79
CA GLU A 256 -24.86 49.16 -4.77
C GLU A 256 -26.22 49.59 -5.33
N ASN A 257 -26.57 49.16 -6.53
CA ASN A 257 -27.84 49.45 -7.18
C ASN A 257 -29.01 48.87 -6.35
N GLU A 258 -29.95 49.72 -5.98
CA GLU A 258 -31.07 49.33 -5.06
C GLU A 258 -31.99 48.23 -5.62
N PHE A 259 -32.09 48.10 -6.96
CA PHE A 259 -32.95 47.10 -7.60
C PHE A 259 -32.23 45.79 -7.91
N THR A 260 -30.96 45.81 -8.26
CA THR A 260 -30.22 44.61 -8.64
C THR A 260 -29.43 43.98 -7.48
N ALA A 261 -28.91 44.80 -6.56
CA ALA A 261 -28.04 44.27 -5.51
C ALA A 261 -28.75 43.24 -4.58
N PRO A 262 -30.02 43.44 -4.17
CA PRO A 262 -30.70 42.42 -3.35
C PRO A 262 -30.93 41.11 -4.09
N VAL A 263 -31.25 41.17 -5.40
CA VAL A 263 -31.42 39.99 -6.26
C VAL A 263 -30.10 39.27 -6.47
N LEU A 264 -29.02 39.98 -6.74
CA LEU A 264 -27.69 39.39 -6.90
C LEU A 264 -27.17 38.78 -5.61
N LYS A 265 -27.38 39.41 -4.44
CA LYS A 265 -27.01 38.80 -3.14
C LYS A 265 -27.74 37.49 -2.91
N ALA A 266 -29.06 37.45 -3.17
CA ALA A 266 -29.84 36.23 -3.09
C ALA A 266 -29.37 35.16 -4.10
N THR A 267 -28.98 35.57 -5.30
CA THR A 267 -28.43 34.68 -6.35
C THR A 267 -27.08 34.11 -5.95
N ILE A 268 -26.22 34.94 -5.35
CA ILE A 268 -24.92 34.51 -4.83
C ILE A 268 -25.07 33.44 -3.75
N ALA A 269 -25.98 33.69 -2.78
CA ALA A 269 -26.28 32.71 -1.74
C ALA A 269 -26.79 31.39 -2.32
N ASP A 270 -27.79 31.45 -3.25
CA ASP A 270 -28.28 30.24 -3.93
C ASP A 270 -27.18 29.52 -4.75
N ALA A 271 -26.30 30.24 -5.47
CA ALA A 271 -25.19 29.68 -6.20
C ALA A 271 -24.24 28.94 -5.27
N TYR A 272 -23.93 29.53 -4.12
CA TYR A 272 -23.08 28.90 -3.12
C TYR A 272 -23.76 27.65 -2.52
N ASP A 273 -24.92 27.79 -1.94
CA ASP A 273 -25.58 26.70 -1.21
C ASP A 273 -25.96 25.52 -2.08
N ARG A 274 -26.47 25.77 -3.28
CA ARG A 274 -27.01 24.75 -4.15
C ARG A 274 -25.99 24.17 -5.12
N LEU A 275 -25.05 24.97 -5.63
CA LEU A 275 -24.16 24.55 -6.72
C LEU A 275 -22.72 24.40 -6.29
N ILE A 276 -22.19 25.33 -5.47
CA ILE A 276 -20.77 25.35 -5.12
C ILE A 276 -20.46 24.50 -3.88
N ALA A 277 -21.11 24.79 -2.76
CA ALA A 277 -20.79 24.16 -1.49
C ALA A 277 -20.88 22.63 -1.53
N PRO A 278 -21.96 21.99 -2.08
CA PRO A 278 -22.02 20.54 -2.15
C PRO A 278 -20.97 19.90 -3.07
N ALA A 279 -20.54 20.64 -4.09
CA ALA A 279 -19.50 20.17 -5.00
C ALA A 279 -18.11 20.24 -4.33
N ILE A 280 -17.77 21.37 -3.72
CA ILE A 280 -16.51 21.58 -3.00
C ILE A 280 -16.39 20.64 -1.81
N GLU A 281 -17.49 20.43 -1.06
CA GLU A 281 -17.50 19.45 0.03
C GLU A 281 -17.14 18.06 -0.44
N ARG A 282 -17.74 17.57 -1.52
CA ARG A 282 -17.40 16.27 -2.11
C ARG A 282 -15.96 16.19 -2.57
N GLU A 283 -15.46 17.25 -3.21
CA GLU A 283 -14.06 17.34 -3.68
C GLU A 283 -13.10 17.27 -2.48
N ILE A 284 -13.30 18.07 -1.45
CA ILE A 284 -12.46 18.09 -0.25
C ILE A 284 -12.51 16.75 0.48
N ARG A 285 -13.70 16.15 0.64
CA ARG A 285 -13.84 14.83 1.27
C ARG A 285 -13.12 13.75 0.46
N SER A 286 -13.18 13.81 -0.88
CA SER A 286 -12.46 12.91 -1.75
C SER A 286 -10.94 13.06 -1.60
N ASP A 287 -10.45 14.29 -1.60
CA ASP A 287 -9.02 14.58 -1.43
C ASP A 287 -8.48 14.15 -0.06
N LEU A 288 -9.25 14.39 1.00
CA LEU A 288 -8.88 13.94 2.35
C LEU A 288 -8.86 12.41 2.44
N THR A 289 -9.82 11.75 1.81
CA THR A 289 -9.88 10.28 1.75
C THR A 289 -8.70 9.73 0.97
N GLU A 290 -8.38 10.28 -0.19
CA GLU A 290 -7.24 9.84 -0.99
C GLU A 290 -5.92 10.01 -0.24
N LYS A 291 -5.69 11.15 0.39
CA LYS A 291 -4.51 11.38 1.24
C LYS A 291 -4.43 10.42 2.42
N ALA A 292 -5.57 10.12 3.05
CA ALA A 292 -5.65 9.17 4.16
C ALA A 292 -5.34 7.74 3.69
N GLU A 293 -5.88 7.34 2.54
CA GLU A 293 -5.58 6.05 1.91
C GLU A 293 -4.10 5.93 1.54
N ASP A 294 -3.51 6.96 0.95
CA ASP A 294 -2.08 6.99 0.59
C ASP A 294 -1.18 6.82 1.81
N GLY A 295 -1.49 7.52 2.89
CA GLY A 295 -0.81 7.37 4.15
C GLY A 295 -0.91 5.94 4.71
N ALA A 296 -2.11 5.37 4.71
CA ALA A 296 -2.36 4.00 5.17
C ALA A 296 -1.65 2.95 4.28
N ILE A 297 -1.75 3.09 2.96
CA ILE A 297 -1.06 2.20 2.00
C ILE A 297 0.45 2.26 2.20
N SER A 298 1.03 3.44 2.47
CA SER A 298 2.47 3.56 2.77
C SER A 298 2.86 2.75 4.00
N VAL A 299 2.04 2.76 5.06
CA VAL A 299 2.25 1.92 6.24
C VAL A 299 2.09 0.44 5.90
N PHE A 300 1.07 0.07 5.14
CA PHE A 300 0.85 -1.34 4.75
C PHE A 300 2.00 -1.89 3.90
N LYS A 301 2.53 -1.08 2.98
CA LYS A 301 3.74 -1.44 2.21
C LYS A 301 4.90 -1.79 3.12
N LYS A 302 5.16 -0.97 4.14
CA LYS A 302 6.25 -1.18 5.10
C LYS A 302 6.00 -2.41 5.98
N ASN A 303 4.78 -2.60 6.46
CA ASN A 303 4.41 -3.78 7.25
C ASN A 303 4.55 -5.08 6.43
N LEU A 304 4.07 -5.08 5.18
CA LEU A 304 4.21 -6.22 4.29
C LEU A 304 5.67 -6.52 3.97
N HIS A 305 6.47 -5.49 3.66
CA HIS A 305 7.90 -5.65 3.42
C HIS A 305 8.61 -6.33 4.61
N GLN A 306 8.34 -5.88 5.84
CA GLN A 306 8.93 -6.48 7.04
C GLN A 306 8.49 -7.94 7.24
N LEU A 307 7.23 -8.24 6.94
CA LEU A 307 6.70 -9.60 7.05
C LEU A 307 7.38 -10.55 6.03
N LEU A 308 7.53 -10.10 4.78
CA LEU A 308 8.14 -10.87 3.70
C LEU A 308 9.67 -11.04 3.89
N MET A 309 10.31 -10.05 4.50
CA MET A 309 11.75 -10.04 4.72
C MET A 309 12.17 -10.67 6.06
N GLN A 310 11.26 -11.35 6.76
CA GLN A 310 11.65 -12.13 7.93
C GLN A 310 12.62 -13.25 7.56
N PRO A 311 13.66 -13.49 8.41
CA PRO A 311 14.63 -14.55 8.14
C PRO A 311 13.98 -15.93 8.09
N PRO A 312 14.33 -16.77 7.13
CA PRO A 312 13.87 -18.15 7.09
C PRO A 312 14.48 -18.97 8.22
N ILE A 313 13.74 -19.94 8.76
CA ILE A 313 14.25 -20.92 9.72
C ILE A 313 14.53 -22.22 8.96
N VAL A 314 15.75 -22.35 8.47
CA VAL A 314 16.18 -23.48 7.66
C VAL A 314 16.65 -24.68 8.51
N GLY A 315 16.64 -25.87 7.93
CA GLY A 315 17.23 -27.08 8.53
C GLY A 315 16.39 -27.72 9.66
N GLN A 316 15.16 -27.26 9.89
CA GLN A 316 14.27 -27.74 10.95
C GLN A 316 13.14 -28.59 10.40
N THR A 317 12.79 -29.68 11.11
CA THR A 317 11.51 -30.37 10.90
C THR A 317 10.45 -29.66 11.69
N VAL A 318 9.43 -29.15 11.02
CA VAL A 318 8.39 -28.29 11.60
C VAL A 318 7.05 -29.03 11.64
N LEU A 319 6.38 -28.98 12.80
CA LEU A 319 4.99 -29.37 12.93
C LEU A 319 4.10 -28.12 12.77
N GLY A 320 3.40 -28.02 11.64
CA GLY A 320 2.37 -27.00 11.42
C GLY A 320 1.09 -27.39 12.17
N TRP A 321 0.52 -26.43 12.87
CA TRP A 321 -0.67 -26.58 13.68
C TRP A 321 -1.70 -25.53 13.30
N ASP A 322 -2.79 -25.98 12.70
CA ASP A 322 -3.97 -25.17 12.40
C ASP A 322 -5.00 -25.37 13.53
N PRO A 323 -5.14 -24.39 14.46
CA PRO A 323 -5.98 -24.53 15.63
C PRO A 323 -7.47 -24.54 15.25
N ALA A 324 -8.25 -25.40 15.90
CA ALA A 324 -9.70 -25.39 15.74
C ALA A 324 -10.37 -26.03 16.97
N PHE A 325 -11.61 -25.61 17.22
CA PHE A 325 -12.42 -26.21 18.29
C PHE A 325 -13.07 -27.53 17.86
N ARG A 326 -14.29 -27.46 17.36
CA ARG A 326 -15.15 -28.63 17.07
C ARG A 326 -14.58 -29.58 16.02
N THR A 327 -13.94 -29.08 15.00
CA THR A 327 -13.44 -29.89 13.87
C THR A 327 -12.11 -30.56 14.13
N GLY A 328 -11.50 -30.31 15.28
CA GLY A 328 -10.16 -30.78 15.66
C GLY A 328 -9.05 -29.97 15.01
N CYS A 329 -7.91 -29.88 15.67
CA CYS A 329 -6.71 -29.23 15.17
C CYS A 329 -6.05 -30.08 14.08
N LYS A 330 -5.76 -29.48 12.93
CA LYS A 330 -5.10 -30.14 11.80
C LYS A 330 -3.60 -29.94 11.93
N LEU A 331 -2.87 -31.02 11.71
CA LEU A 331 -1.43 -31.05 11.86
C LEU A 331 -0.77 -31.49 10.55
N ALA A 332 0.35 -30.87 10.21
CA ALA A 332 1.20 -31.29 9.12
C ALA A 332 2.67 -31.29 9.54
N VAL A 333 3.36 -32.37 9.31
CA VAL A 333 4.81 -32.47 9.54
C VAL A 333 5.52 -32.17 8.24
N VAL A 334 6.39 -31.18 8.27
CA VAL A 334 7.14 -30.71 7.11
C VAL A 334 8.63 -30.87 7.39
N ASP A 335 9.33 -31.56 6.49
CA ASP A 335 10.76 -31.78 6.61
C ASP A 335 11.57 -30.50 6.31
N PRO A 336 12.90 -30.48 6.53
CA PRO A 336 13.72 -29.31 6.29
C PRO A 336 13.72 -28.78 4.84
N THR A 337 13.23 -29.57 3.87
CA THR A 337 13.12 -29.17 2.46
C THR A 337 11.75 -28.59 2.10
N GLY A 338 10.84 -28.52 3.07
CA GLY A 338 9.47 -28.06 2.85
C GLY A 338 8.51 -29.15 2.35
N LYS A 339 8.93 -30.42 2.30
CA LYS A 339 8.11 -31.55 1.90
C LYS A 339 7.24 -32.02 3.06
N VAL A 340 5.96 -32.25 2.81
CA VAL A 340 5.04 -32.83 3.79
C VAL A 340 5.30 -34.32 3.92
N ILE A 341 5.63 -34.78 5.13
CA ILE A 341 5.96 -36.19 5.44
C ILE A 341 4.90 -36.87 6.31
N GLY A 342 3.93 -36.13 6.82
CA GLY A 342 2.81 -36.66 7.58
C GLY A 342 1.74 -35.62 7.87
N THR A 343 0.48 -36.06 7.94
CA THR A 343 -0.66 -35.23 8.40
C THR A 343 -1.53 -36.01 9.35
N THR A 344 -2.16 -35.31 10.31
CA THR A 344 -3.12 -35.92 11.25
C THR A 344 -4.08 -34.87 11.82
N VAL A 345 -5.08 -35.33 12.54
CA VAL A 345 -6.03 -34.49 13.26
C VAL A 345 -6.05 -34.92 14.71
N ILE A 346 -6.05 -33.96 15.63
CA ILE A 346 -6.15 -34.17 17.06
C ILE A 346 -7.25 -33.33 17.68
N TYR A 347 -7.72 -33.69 18.88
CA TYR A 347 -8.84 -33.02 19.55
C TYR A 347 -8.46 -32.56 20.95
N PRO A 348 -7.49 -31.66 21.11
CA PRO A 348 -7.06 -31.17 22.42
C PRO A 348 -7.95 -30.07 23.00
N THR A 349 -8.75 -29.41 22.13
CA THR A 349 -9.53 -28.21 22.46
C THR A 349 -11.03 -28.51 22.57
N ALA A 350 -11.77 -27.72 23.34
CA ALA A 350 -13.21 -27.94 23.56
C ALA A 350 -14.00 -27.85 22.22
N PRO A 351 -15.10 -28.63 22.05
CA PRO A 351 -15.58 -29.66 22.97
C PRO A 351 -14.74 -30.94 22.91
N THR A 352 -14.16 -31.35 24.03
CA THR A 352 -13.27 -32.51 24.12
C THR A 352 -13.51 -33.27 25.41
N THR A 353 -12.82 -34.40 25.58
CA THR A 353 -12.85 -35.20 26.79
C THR A 353 -11.44 -35.49 27.27
N PRO A 354 -11.22 -35.79 28.59
CA PRO A 354 -9.89 -36.15 29.08
C PRO A 354 -9.25 -37.32 28.30
N LYS A 355 -10.05 -38.27 27.84
CA LYS A 355 -9.59 -39.42 27.02
C LYS A 355 -9.07 -38.94 25.65
N LYS A 356 -9.75 -37.98 25.01
CA LYS A 356 -9.31 -37.41 23.72
C LYS A 356 -8.05 -36.53 23.88
N ILE A 357 -7.96 -35.79 24.98
CA ILE A 357 -6.77 -35.00 25.32
C ILE A 357 -5.57 -35.94 25.51
N GLN A 358 -5.71 -37.01 26.29
CA GLN A 358 -4.63 -37.96 26.51
C GLN A 358 -4.22 -38.66 25.21
N ALA A 359 -5.18 -39.11 24.39
CA ALA A 359 -4.90 -39.72 23.10
C ALA A 359 -4.15 -38.74 22.15
N SER A 360 -4.49 -37.46 22.20
CA SER A 360 -3.78 -36.40 21.43
C SER A 360 -2.33 -36.26 21.93
N LYS A 361 -2.09 -36.25 23.23
CA LYS A 361 -0.74 -36.21 23.81
C LYS A 361 0.09 -37.42 23.39
N ASP A 362 -0.47 -38.65 23.53
CA ASP A 362 0.22 -39.89 23.19
C ASP A 362 0.58 -39.95 21.68
N LEU A 363 -0.32 -39.50 20.82
CA LEU A 363 -0.06 -39.43 19.39
C LEU A 363 1.05 -38.43 19.05
N LEU A 364 1.01 -37.24 19.66
CA LEU A 364 2.02 -36.21 19.44
C LEU A 364 3.40 -36.62 19.93
N LYS A 365 3.51 -37.26 21.09
CA LYS A 365 4.78 -37.83 21.59
C LYS A 365 5.39 -38.79 20.58
N LYS A 366 4.56 -39.67 19.97
CA LYS A 366 5.01 -40.59 18.93
C LYS A 366 5.45 -39.87 17.65
N ILE A 367 4.71 -38.86 17.20
CA ILE A 367 5.02 -38.09 16.01
C ILE A 367 6.29 -37.27 16.19
N ILE A 368 6.45 -36.58 17.32
CA ILE A 368 7.62 -35.79 17.66
C ILE A 368 8.89 -36.67 17.65
N ALA A 369 8.83 -37.85 18.29
CA ALA A 369 9.94 -38.79 18.31
C ALA A 369 10.21 -39.39 16.93
N LYS A 370 9.17 -39.84 16.21
CA LYS A 370 9.29 -40.49 14.91
C LYS A 370 9.94 -39.58 13.84
N TYR A 371 9.54 -38.32 13.78
CA TYR A 371 9.99 -37.39 12.75
C TYR A 371 11.07 -36.42 13.23
N ASN A 372 11.54 -36.56 14.45
CA ASN A 372 12.53 -35.71 15.10
C ASN A 372 12.14 -34.22 14.99
N ILE A 373 10.88 -33.90 15.37
CA ILE A 373 10.35 -32.56 15.33
C ILE A 373 11.06 -31.68 16.36
N THR A 374 11.54 -30.55 15.96
CA THR A 374 12.26 -29.59 16.81
C THR A 374 11.50 -28.30 17.02
N LEU A 375 10.49 -28.03 16.15
CA LEU A 375 9.77 -26.78 16.14
C LEU A 375 8.28 -26.99 15.82
N ILE A 376 7.41 -26.29 16.55
CA ILE A 376 5.96 -26.28 16.32
C ILE A 376 5.55 -24.87 15.88
N SER A 377 4.93 -24.76 14.70
CA SER A 377 4.38 -23.53 14.15
C SER A 377 2.85 -23.53 14.36
N VAL A 378 2.35 -22.65 15.22
CA VAL A 378 0.93 -22.60 15.60
C VAL A 378 0.27 -21.37 14.97
N GLY A 379 -0.82 -21.56 14.24
CA GLY A 379 -1.63 -20.45 13.73
C GLY A 379 -2.23 -19.60 14.86
N ASN A 380 -2.37 -18.30 14.65
CA ASN A 380 -2.88 -17.37 15.65
C ASN A 380 -4.42 -17.15 15.59
N GLY A 381 -5.14 -18.03 14.92
CA GLY A 381 -6.60 -17.94 14.78
C GLY A 381 -7.39 -18.52 15.93
N THR A 382 -8.60 -18.96 15.61
CA THR A 382 -9.53 -19.55 16.58
C THR A 382 -8.91 -20.76 17.30
N ALA A 383 -9.06 -20.85 18.62
CA ALA A 383 -8.49 -21.91 19.48
C ALA A 383 -6.94 -21.93 19.60
N SER A 384 -6.27 -20.84 19.18
CA SER A 384 -4.82 -20.71 19.29
C SER A 384 -4.35 -20.78 20.74
N ARG A 385 -5.05 -20.11 21.65
CA ARG A 385 -4.72 -20.08 23.09
C ARG A 385 -4.80 -21.45 23.75
N GLU A 386 -5.90 -22.15 23.51
CA GLU A 386 -6.12 -23.48 24.04
C GLU A 386 -5.10 -24.47 23.49
N SER A 387 -4.77 -24.33 22.21
CA SER A 387 -3.72 -25.11 21.55
C SER A 387 -2.35 -24.84 22.17
N GLU A 388 -2.02 -23.59 22.42
CA GLU A 388 -0.75 -23.19 23.04
C GLU A 388 -0.61 -23.74 24.45
N GLN A 389 -1.66 -23.64 25.30
CA GLN A 389 -1.67 -24.22 26.64
C GLN A 389 -1.43 -25.73 26.59
N PHE A 390 -2.12 -26.41 25.69
CA PHE A 390 -1.94 -27.85 25.50
C PHE A 390 -0.50 -28.20 25.05
N ILE A 391 0.08 -27.43 24.12
CA ILE A 391 1.46 -27.65 23.68
C ILE A 391 2.43 -27.47 24.83
N VAL A 392 2.32 -26.42 25.63
CA VAL A 392 3.20 -26.18 26.79
C VAL A 392 3.13 -27.28 27.81
N GLU A 393 1.93 -27.82 28.11
CA GLU A 393 1.79 -29.00 28.97
C GLU A 393 2.50 -30.21 28.36
N LEU A 394 2.32 -30.47 27.07
CA LEU A 394 2.98 -31.56 26.37
C LEU A 394 4.49 -31.45 26.41
N LEU A 395 5.03 -30.25 26.20
CA LEU A 395 6.49 -30.00 26.19
C LEU A 395 7.14 -30.30 27.52
N LYS A 396 6.42 -30.18 28.65
CA LYS A 396 6.90 -30.57 29.98
C LYS A 396 6.99 -32.10 30.17
N GLU A 397 6.25 -32.87 29.36
CA GLU A 397 6.15 -34.34 29.46
C GLU A 397 7.10 -35.10 28.53
N ILE A 398 7.81 -34.38 27.64
CA ILE A 398 8.71 -34.98 26.64
C ILE A 398 10.18 -34.66 26.91
N PRO A 399 11.11 -35.61 26.66
CA PRO A 399 12.54 -35.36 26.87
C PRO A 399 13.19 -34.55 25.73
N GLN A 400 12.56 -34.45 24.55
CA GLN A 400 13.08 -33.76 23.40
C GLN A 400 12.99 -32.24 23.60
N LYS A 401 14.02 -31.52 23.16
CA LYS A 401 13.99 -30.04 23.10
C LYS A 401 13.18 -29.59 21.90
N VAL A 402 11.92 -29.29 22.12
CA VAL A 402 11.01 -28.73 21.12
C VAL A 402 10.61 -27.34 21.56
N GLN A 403 10.63 -26.43 20.61
CA GLN A 403 10.16 -25.06 20.81
C GLN A 403 8.89 -24.82 19.99
N TYR A 404 8.14 -23.78 20.28
CA TYR A 404 7.00 -23.38 19.48
C TYR A 404 7.03 -21.89 19.20
N VAL A 405 6.30 -21.48 18.18
CA VAL A 405 6.08 -20.09 17.82
C VAL A 405 4.65 -19.92 17.30
N ILE A 406 4.03 -18.81 17.67
CA ILE A 406 2.74 -18.40 17.13
C ILE A 406 3.00 -17.67 15.83
N VAL A 407 2.39 -18.14 14.75
CA VAL A 407 2.56 -17.62 13.40
C VAL A 407 1.26 -16.94 12.95
N ASN A 408 1.36 -15.80 12.32
CA ASN A 408 0.21 -15.16 11.69
C ASN A 408 -0.33 -16.05 10.56
N GLU A 409 -1.56 -16.56 10.71
CA GLU A 409 -2.22 -17.41 9.72
C GLU A 409 -3.02 -16.63 8.68
N ALA A 410 -2.97 -15.29 8.69
CA ALA A 410 -3.71 -14.46 7.72
C ALA A 410 -3.46 -14.94 6.28
N GLY A 411 -4.54 -15.09 5.53
CA GLY A 411 -4.50 -15.63 4.17
C GLY A 411 -4.27 -17.14 4.04
N ALA A 412 -3.99 -17.89 5.12
CA ALA A 412 -3.83 -19.36 5.03
C ALA A 412 -5.12 -20.05 4.58
N SER A 413 -6.27 -19.57 5.04
CA SER A 413 -7.58 -20.04 4.61
C SER A 413 -7.84 -19.73 3.13
N VAL A 414 -7.41 -18.56 2.65
CA VAL A 414 -7.52 -18.17 1.23
C VAL A 414 -6.64 -19.07 0.37
N TYR A 415 -5.38 -19.29 0.77
CA TYR A 415 -4.50 -20.21 0.08
C TYR A 415 -5.07 -21.63 0.04
N SER A 416 -5.47 -22.19 1.19
CA SER A 416 -5.92 -23.59 1.30
C SER A 416 -7.15 -23.90 0.46
N ALA A 417 -8.02 -22.92 0.21
CA ALA A 417 -9.18 -23.01 -0.66
C ALA A 417 -8.87 -22.70 -2.14
N SER A 418 -7.67 -22.24 -2.45
CA SER A 418 -7.29 -21.83 -3.80
C SER A 418 -7.10 -23.01 -4.76
N LYS A 419 -7.20 -22.73 -6.06
CA LYS A 419 -6.85 -23.67 -7.13
C LYS A 419 -5.40 -24.14 -7.02
N LEU A 420 -4.48 -23.21 -6.71
CA LEU A 420 -3.05 -23.49 -6.52
C LEU A 420 -2.83 -24.56 -5.44
N ALA A 421 -3.45 -24.39 -4.27
CA ALA A 421 -3.32 -25.35 -3.18
C ALA A 421 -3.94 -26.71 -3.53
N SER A 422 -5.01 -26.72 -4.32
CA SER A 422 -5.64 -27.95 -4.82
C SER A 422 -4.76 -28.69 -5.82
N GLU A 423 -4.03 -27.97 -6.67
CA GLU A 423 -3.05 -28.54 -7.59
C GLU A 423 -1.81 -29.05 -6.85
N GLU A 424 -1.32 -28.29 -5.84
CA GLU A 424 -0.15 -28.67 -5.02
C GLU A 424 -0.43 -29.89 -4.12
N PHE A 425 -1.63 -29.95 -3.55
CA PHE A 425 -2.07 -31.01 -2.64
C PHE A 425 -3.46 -31.57 -3.00
N PRO A 426 -3.59 -32.30 -4.09
CA PRO A 426 -4.90 -32.76 -4.55
C PRO A 426 -5.61 -33.75 -3.60
N LYS A 427 -4.84 -34.44 -2.74
CA LYS A 427 -5.36 -35.42 -1.77
C LYS A 427 -5.61 -34.86 -0.39
N PHE A 428 -5.23 -33.58 -0.13
CA PHE A 428 -5.40 -32.97 1.19
C PHE A 428 -6.71 -32.19 1.25
N ASP A 429 -7.33 -32.18 2.39
CA ASP A 429 -8.41 -31.27 2.70
C ASP A 429 -7.90 -29.84 2.98
N VAL A 430 -8.83 -28.90 3.10
CA VAL A 430 -8.50 -27.47 3.33
C VAL A 430 -7.69 -27.26 4.61
N GLY A 431 -8.01 -28.00 5.69
CA GLY A 431 -7.30 -27.88 6.96
C GLY A 431 -5.88 -28.46 6.91
N GLN A 432 -5.66 -29.57 6.21
CA GLN A 432 -4.32 -30.12 5.98
C GLN A 432 -3.44 -29.18 5.17
N ARG A 433 -4.02 -28.54 4.15
CA ARG A 433 -3.32 -27.51 3.33
C ARG A 433 -2.99 -26.29 4.19
N SER A 434 -3.90 -25.85 5.04
CA SER A 434 -3.69 -24.74 5.98
C SER A 434 -2.54 -25.03 6.96
N ALA A 435 -2.57 -26.20 7.62
CA ALA A 435 -1.50 -26.62 8.54
C ALA A 435 -0.14 -26.70 7.84
N THR A 436 -0.11 -27.18 6.60
CA THR A 436 1.10 -27.21 5.76
C THR A 436 1.63 -25.81 5.50
N SER A 437 0.75 -24.87 5.12
CA SER A 437 1.13 -23.47 4.89
C SER A 437 1.67 -22.82 6.16
N ILE A 438 1.04 -23.06 7.32
CA ILE A 438 1.49 -22.54 8.62
C ILE A 438 2.92 -23.04 8.96
N ALA A 439 3.23 -24.31 8.67
CA ALA A 439 4.58 -24.84 8.86
C ALA A 439 5.60 -24.19 7.92
N ARG A 440 5.28 -24.10 6.63
CA ARG A 440 6.19 -23.57 5.59
C ARG A 440 6.43 -22.08 5.73
N ARG A 441 5.47 -21.29 6.25
CA ARG A 441 5.67 -19.86 6.56
C ARG A 441 6.82 -19.63 7.53
N LEU A 442 7.03 -20.57 8.45
CA LEU A 442 8.13 -20.47 9.39
C LEU A 442 9.47 -20.84 8.75
N GLN A 443 9.45 -21.81 7.84
CA GLN A 443 10.66 -22.24 7.13
C GLN A 443 11.15 -21.17 6.13
N ASP A 444 10.24 -20.64 5.30
CA ASP A 444 10.50 -19.51 4.40
C ASP A 444 9.24 -18.67 4.19
N PRO A 445 9.10 -17.56 4.94
CA PRO A 445 7.93 -16.68 4.85
C PRO A 445 7.69 -16.14 3.44
N LEU A 446 8.72 -15.68 2.75
CA LEU A 446 8.61 -15.12 1.41
C LEU A 446 8.09 -16.16 0.41
N ALA A 447 8.71 -17.34 0.37
CA ALA A 447 8.36 -18.40 -0.57
C ALA A 447 6.91 -18.89 -0.40
N GLU A 448 6.37 -18.84 0.81
CA GLU A 448 5.00 -19.27 1.08
C GLU A 448 3.99 -18.13 0.88
N LEU A 449 4.28 -16.92 1.36
CA LEU A 449 3.36 -15.80 1.30
C LEU A 449 3.11 -15.28 -0.12
N VAL A 450 4.03 -15.46 -1.06
CA VAL A 450 3.82 -15.12 -2.48
C VAL A 450 2.72 -15.93 -3.16
N LYS A 451 2.29 -17.05 -2.56
CA LYS A 451 1.16 -17.87 -3.03
C LYS A 451 -0.20 -17.25 -2.74
N ILE A 452 -0.23 -16.19 -1.94
CA ILE A 452 -1.44 -15.54 -1.43
C ILE A 452 -1.53 -14.15 -2.06
N ASP A 453 -2.75 -13.72 -2.44
CA ASP A 453 -2.98 -12.32 -2.82
C ASP A 453 -2.54 -11.42 -1.65
N PRO A 454 -1.62 -10.47 -1.84
CA PRO A 454 -1.13 -9.61 -0.77
C PRO A 454 -2.23 -8.89 0.00
N LYS A 455 -3.37 -8.59 -0.63
CA LYS A 455 -4.55 -8.01 0.03
C LYS A 455 -5.20 -8.94 1.06
N SER A 456 -4.97 -10.24 0.96
CA SER A 456 -5.47 -11.22 1.92
C SER A 456 -4.54 -11.40 3.13
N ILE A 457 -3.38 -10.78 3.11
CA ILE A 457 -2.46 -10.71 4.24
C ILE A 457 -2.86 -9.49 5.07
N GLY A 458 -3.25 -9.67 6.32
CA GLY A 458 -3.68 -8.57 7.19
C GLY A 458 -2.49 -7.70 7.61
N VAL A 459 -2.24 -6.61 6.89
CA VAL A 459 -1.10 -5.69 7.12
C VAL A 459 -1.51 -4.32 7.65
N GLY A 460 -2.81 -4.05 7.81
CA GLY A 460 -3.28 -2.77 8.35
C GLY A 460 -4.79 -2.67 8.56
N GLN A 461 -5.19 -1.63 9.30
CA GLN A 461 -6.58 -1.28 9.52
C GLN A 461 -7.20 -0.63 8.28
N TYR A 462 -8.52 -0.74 8.12
CA TYR A 462 -9.28 -0.15 7.01
C TYR A 462 -8.87 -0.65 5.62
N GLN A 463 -8.10 -1.74 5.55
CA GLN A 463 -7.59 -2.31 4.29
C GLN A 463 -8.71 -2.61 3.28
N HIS A 464 -9.90 -3.00 3.75
CA HIS A 464 -11.06 -3.33 2.91
C HIS A 464 -11.89 -2.12 2.48
N ASP A 465 -11.68 -0.95 3.10
CA ASP A 465 -12.49 0.26 2.84
C ASP A 465 -11.88 1.18 1.80
N MET A 466 -10.63 0.97 1.43
CA MET A 466 -9.91 1.84 0.51
C MET A 466 -9.96 1.38 -0.94
N ASN A 467 -9.42 2.18 -1.85
CA ASN A 467 -9.31 1.87 -3.27
C ASN A 467 -8.53 0.56 -3.48
N GLN A 468 -9.25 -0.53 -3.80
CA GLN A 468 -8.70 -1.88 -3.92
C GLN A 468 -7.72 -2.03 -5.09
N LYS A 469 -7.85 -1.24 -6.15
CA LYS A 469 -6.91 -1.26 -7.29
C LYS A 469 -5.57 -0.66 -6.85
N LYS A 470 -5.59 0.53 -6.25
CA LYS A 470 -4.39 1.22 -5.75
C LYS A 470 -3.67 0.38 -4.69
N LEU A 471 -4.43 -0.20 -3.75
CA LEU A 471 -3.91 -1.12 -2.74
C LEU A 471 -3.23 -2.34 -3.39
N SER A 472 -3.90 -2.99 -4.35
CA SER A 472 -3.36 -4.17 -5.03
C SER A 472 -2.05 -3.87 -5.75
N GLU A 473 -1.99 -2.78 -6.51
CA GLU A 473 -0.78 -2.35 -7.23
C GLU A 473 0.37 -2.06 -6.25
N ALA A 474 0.09 -1.35 -5.17
CA ALA A 474 1.08 -1.00 -4.16
C ALA A 474 1.65 -2.23 -3.44
N LEU A 475 0.80 -3.14 -2.98
CA LEU A 475 1.23 -4.35 -2.28
C LEU A 475 1.93 -5.36 -3.20
N SER A 476 1.46 -5.51 -4.45
CA SER A 476 2.14 -6.35 -5.45
C SER A 476 3.54 -5.82 -5.74
N GLY A 477 3.71 -4.50 -5.80
CA GLY A 477 5.02 -3.87 -5.95
C GLY A 477 5.98 -4.23 -4.81
N VAL A 478 5.50 -4.26 -3.56
CA VAL A 478 6.32 -4.68 -2.41
C VAL A 478 6.76 -6.13 -2.53
N VAL A 479 5.87 -7.03 -2.94
CA VAL A 479 6.22 -8.44 -3.15
C VAL A 479 7.29 -8.57 -4.24
N GLU A 480 7.11 -7.87 -5.36
CA GLU A 480 8.08 -7.85 -6.46
C GLU A 480 9.45 -7.36 -5.99
N ASP A 481 9.50 -6.27 -5.25
CA ASP A 481 10.77 -5.71 -4.72
C ASP A 481 11.44 -6.69 -3.76
N CYS A 482 10.69 -7.33 -2.85
CA CYS A 482 11.23 -8.32 -1.92
C CYS A 482 11.78 -9.54 -2.63
N VAL A 483 11.03 -10.10 -3.60
CA VAL A 483 11.45 -11.30 -4.34
C VAL A 483 12.71 -11.02 -5.16
N ASN A 484 12.79 -9.90 -5.86
CA ASN A 484 13.97 -9.54 -6.66
C ASN A 484 15.17 -9.17 -5.78
N LYS A 485 14.95 -8.55 -4.61
CA LYS A 485 16.00 -8.23 -3.65
C LYS A 485 16.63 -9.48 -3.03
N VAL A 486 15.82 -10.48 -2.69
CA VAL A 486 16.28 -11.77 -2.17
C VAL A 486 16.86 -12.61 -3.29
N GLY A 487 16.28 -12.59 -4.50
CA GLY A 487 16.57 -13.50 -5.59
C GLY A 487 15.99 -14.89 -5.35
N VAL A 488 16.03 -15.74 -6.35
CA VAL A 488 15.47 -17.09 -6.28
C VAL A 488 16.44 -18.13 -6.77
N ASP A 489 16.39 -19.34 -6.21
CA ASP A 489 17.05 -20.50 -6.81
C ASP A 489 16.19 -21.05 -7.95
N LEU A 490 16.75 -21.09 -9.16
CA LEU A 490 16.05 -21.48 -10.38
C LEU A 490 15.55 -22.93 -10.33
N ASN A 491 16.25 -23.78 -9.59
CA ASN A 491 15.94 -25.21 -9.49
C ASN A 491 14.90 -25.57 -8.43
N THR A 492 14.64 -24.68 -7.47
CA THR A 492 13.71 -24.94 -6.35
C THR A 492 12.52 -24.02 -6.31
N ALA A 493 12.61 -22.83 -6.91
CA ALA A 493 11.55 -21.83 -6.87
C ALA A 493 10.23 -22.33 -7.49
N SER A 494 9.13 -22.01 -6.81
CA SER A 494 7.77 -22.28 -7.30
C SER A 494 7.37 -21.31 -8.42
N ALA A 495 6.38 -21.70 -9.24
CA ALA A 495 5.87 -20.80 -10.28
C ALA A 495 5.32 -19.48 -9.72
N PRO A 496 4.55 -19.42 -8.59
CA PRO A 496 4.19 -18.17 -7.96
C PRO A 496 5.38 -17.28 -7.59
N LEU A 497 6.43 -17.84 -7.01
CA LEU A 497 7.63 -17.09 -6.66
C LEU A 497 8.34 -16.54 -7.90
N LEU A 498 8.51 -17.38 -8.92
CA LEU A 498 9.12 -16.99 -10.19
C LEU A 498 8.34 -15.89 -10.91
N SER A 499 7.01 -15.85 -10.78
CA SER A 499 6.17 -14.84 -11.44
C SER A 499 6.39 -13.41 -10.95
N TYR A 500 7.03 -13.22 -9.81
CA TYR A 500 7.44 -11.90 -9.29
C TYR A 500 8.85 -11.50 -9.70
N ILE A 501 9.61 -12.38 -10.37
CA ILE A 501 10.92 -12.02 -10.90
C ILE A 501 10.75 -11.06 -12.08
N SER A 502 11.62 -10.06 -12.13
CA SER A 502 11.71 -9.07 -13.20
C SER A 502 11.63 -9.71 -14.58
N GLY A 503 10.70 -9.25 -15.41
CA GLY A 503 10.51 -9.74 -16.78
C GLY A 503 9.82 -11.11 -16.92
N ILE A 504 9.39 -11.76 -15.82
CA ILE A 504 8.76 -13.07 -15.83
C ILE A 504 7.23 -12.95 -15.60
N SER A 505 6.46 -13.30 -16.62
CA SER A 505 5.01 -13.46 -16.47
C SER A 505 4.64 -14.80 -15.83
N GLY A 506 3.40 -14.92 -15.31
CA GLY A 506 2.92 -16.18 -14.76
C GLY A 506 2.96 -17.36 -15.75
N ALA A 507 2.81 -17.09 -17.06
CA ALA A 507 2.96 -18.12 -18.10
C ALA A 507 4.41 -18.57 -18.25
N ILE A 508 5.35 -17.63 -18.26
CA ILE A 508 6.79 -17.94 -18.34
C ILE A 508 7.23 -18.68 -17.07
N ALA A 509 6.76 -18.28 -15.89
CA ALA A 509 7.05 -18.96 -14.63
C ALA A 509 6.66 -20.45 -14.66
N LYS A 510 5.47 -20.76 -15.17
CA LYS A 510 5.00 -22.15 -15.38
C LYS A 510 5.88 -22.89 -16.39
N ASN A 511 6.29 -22.23 -17.48
CA ASN A 511 7.14 -22.85 -18.50
C ASN A 511 8.57 -23.15 -17.94
N ILE A 512 9.09 -22.32 -17.04
CA ILE A 512 10.38 -22.58 -16.36
C ILE A 512 10.26 -23.85 -15.52
N VAL A 513 9.18 -23.99 -14.74
CA VAL A 513 8.94 -25.20 -13.93
C VAL A 513 8.80 -26.43 -14.82
N ALA A 514 7.99 -26.38 -15.88
CA ALA A 514 7.83 -27.46 -16.84
C ALA A 514 9.15 -27.85 -17.51
N TYR A 515 9.94 -26.86 -17.93
CA TYR A 515 11.25 -27.13 -18.56
C TYR A 515 12.19 -27.93 -17.63
N ARG A 516 12.27 -27.56 -16.34
CA ARG A 516 13.13 -28.28 -15.39
C ARG A 516 12.61 -29.68 -15.06
N GLU A 517 11.28 -29.89 -15.09
CA GLU A 517 10.69 -31.21 -14.90
C GLU A 517 10.96 -32.14 -16.07
N GLU A 518 10.95 -31.60 -17.30
CA GLU A 518 11.20 -32.37 -18.53
C GLU A 518 12.68 -32.59 -18.82
N ASN A 519 13.54 -31.59 -18.57
CA ASN A 519 14.95 -31.59 -19.00
C ASN A 519 15.94 -31.74 -17.82
N GLY A 520 15.42 -31.86 -16.58
CA GLY A 520 16.23 -31.87 -15.37
C GLY A 520 16.64 -30.48 -14.92
N ARG A 521 17.51 -30.43 -13.89
CA ARG A 521 17.93 -29.18 -13.29
C ARG A 521 18.68 -28.27 -14.27
N PHE A 522 18.48 -26.95 -14.09
CA PHE A 522 19.31 -25.95 -14.77
C PHE A 522 20.75 -26.01 -14.25
N THR A 523 21.70 -25.97 -15.14
CA THR A 523 23.14 -25.94 -14.83
C THR A 523 23.81 -24.65 -15.30
N ASP A 524 23.18 -23.90 -16.19
CA ASP A 524 23.64 -22.63 -16.76
C ASP A 524 22.46 -21.70 -16.99
N ARG A 525 22.60 -20.42 -16.65
CA ARG A 525 21.57 -19.38 -16.87
C ARG A 525 21.15 -19.25 -18.34
N LYS A 526 22.05 -19.52 -19.30
CA LYS A 526 21.73 -19.47 -20.74
C LYS A 526 20.66 -20.49 -21.15
N GLN A 527 20.45 -21.54 -20.37
CA GLN A 527 19.37 -22.50 -20.62
C GLN A 527 17.98 -21.85 -20.50
N LEU A 528 17.83 -20.73 -19.78
CA LEU A 528 16.60 -19.95 -19.74
C LEU A 528 16.12 -19.54 -21.14
N LEU A 529 17.02 -19.26 -22.06
CA LEU A 529 16.68 -18.93 -23.46
C LEU A 529 16.00 -20.07 -24.23
N LYS A 530 16.06 -21.31 -23.71
CA LYS A 530 15.37 -22.48 -24.26
C LYS A 530 13.96 -22.64 -23.70
N VAL A 531 13.60 -21.86 -22.67
CA VAL A 531 12.27 -21.90 -22.06
C VAL A 531 11.25 -21.21 -22.99
N ALA A 532 10.12 -21.86 -23.22
CA ALA A 532 9.07 -21.33 -24.08
C ALA A 532 8.59 -19.94 -23.61
N LYS A 533 8.47 -19.00 -24.54
CA LYS A 533 8.09 -17.59 -24.33
C LYS A 533 9.09 -16.72 -23.58
N LEU A 534 10.24 -17.24 -23.18
CA LEU A 534 11.31 -16.46 -22.56
C LEU A 534 12.29 -16.00 -23.64
N GLY A 535 12.07 -14.81 -24.17
CA GLY A 535 12.93 -14.19 -25.18
C GLY A 535 14.14 -13.43 -24.60
N PRO A 536 15.01 -12.88 -25.45
CA PRO A 536 16.22 -12.18 -25.02
C PRO A 536 15.96 -11.02 -24.04
N LYS A 537 14.89 -10.24 -24.27
CA LYS A 537 14.53 -9.12 -23.39
C LYS A 537 14.11 -9.59 -21.98
N ALA A 538 13.33 -10.67 -21.90
CA ALA A 538 12.96 -11.25 -20.62
C ALA A 538 14.20 -11.86 -19.92
N PHE A 539 15.09 -12.49 -20.66
CA PHE A 539 16.36 -13.04 -20.16
C PHE A 539 17.23 -11.92 -19.56
N GLU A 540 17.42 -10.82 -20.29
CA GLU A 540 18.15 -9.65 -19.77
C GLU A 540 17.61 -9.19 -18.43
N GLN A 541 16.29 -9.11 -18.30
CA GLN A 541 15.69 -8.60 -17.07
C GLN A 541 15.69 -9.58 -15.90
N CYS A 542 15.61 -10.90 -16.17
CA CYS A 542 15.46 -11.89 -15.10
C CYS A 542 16.76 -12.56 -14.66
N ALA A 543 17.74 -12.67 -15.54
CA ALA A 543 18.88 -13.58 -15.34
C ALA A 543 19.67 -13.31 -14.06
N GLY A 544 19.90 -12.05 -13.70
CA GLY A 544 20.64 -11.68 -12.51
C GLY A 544 19.93 -12.00 -11.18
N PHE A 545 18.61 -12.14 -11.22
CA PHE A 545 17.79 -12.48 -10.05
C PHE A 545 17.57 -13.97 -9.83
N MET A 546 17.93 -14.79 -10.84
CA MET A 546 17.79 -16.24 -10.80
C MET A 546 19.15 -16.90 -10.60
N ARG A 547 19.33 -17.58 -9.48
CA ARG A 547 20.60 -18.23 -9.10
C ARG A 547 20.56 -19.71 -9.40
N ILE A 548 21.74 -20.28 -9.72
CA ILE A 548 21.94 -21.70 -9.90
C ILE A 548 23.08 -22.13 -8.97
N GLN A 549 22.74 -22.85 -7.93
CA GLN A 549 23.74 -23.43 -7.03
C GLN A 549 24.40 -24.63 -7.69
N ASN A 550 25.76 -24.73 -7.59
CA ASN A 550 26.54 -25.79 -8.20
C ASN A 550 26.29 -25.96 -9.72
N GLY A 551 26.18 -24.85 -10.43
CA GLY A 551 26.10 -24.78 -11.88
C GLY A 551 27.50 -24.95 -12.55
N THR A 552 27.50 -24.90 -13.88
CA THR A 552 28.75 -24.97 -14.68
C THR A 552 29.58 -23.71 -14.56
N ASN A 553 28.95 -22.56 -14.36
CA ASN A 553 29.62 -21.28 -14.11
C ASN A 553 29.33 -20.83 -12.66
N PRO A 554 30.37 -20.69 -11.80
CA PRO A 554 30.17 -20.22 -10.42
C PRO A 554 29.51 -18.86 -10.31
N LEU A 555 29.62 -17.99 -11.31
CA LEU A 555 28.92 -16.69 -11.34
C LEU A 555 27.39 -16.83 -11.40
N ASP A 556 26.87 -17.95 -11.91
CA ASP A 556 25.43 -18.23 -11.93
C ASP A 556 24.83 -18.43 -10.52
N GLY A 557 25.66 -18.71 -9.53
CA GLY A 557 25.29 -18.77 -8.10
C GLY A 557 25.25 -17.40 -7.41
N THR A 558 25.62 -16.33 -8.12
CA THR A 558 25.70 -14.96 -7.60
C THR A 558 24.59 -14.07 -8.15
N SER A 559 24.46 -12.84 -7.66
CA SER A 559 23.59 -11.82 -8.26
C SER A 559 24.29 -11.00 -9.35
N VAL A 560 25.49 -11.36 -9.78
CA VAL A 560 26.19 -10.71 -10.89
C VAL A 560 25.39 -10.96 -12.17
N HIS A 561 25.09 -9.89 -12.89
CA HIS A 561 24.36 -10.00 -14.15
C HIS A 561 25.25 -10.61 -15.26
N PRO A 562 24.72 -11.47 -16.15
CA PRO A 562 25.52 -12.07 -17.23
C PRO A 562 26.27 -11.08 -18.10
N GLU A 563 25.77 -9.88 -18.33
CA GLU A 563 26.46 -8.81 -19.07
C GLU A 563 27.78 -8.37 -18.42
N SER A 564 27.92 -8.58 -17.11
CA SER A 564 29.11 -8.21 -16.33
C SER A 564 30.06 -9.37 -16.06
N TYR A 565 29.84 -10.57 -16.61
CA TYR A 565 30.67 -11.74 -16.36
C TYR A 565 32.10 -11.54 -16.82
N GLU A 566 32.31 -10.98 -18.01
CA GLU A 566 33.65 -10.70 -18.52
C GLU A 566 34.43 -9.74 -17.60
N ALA A 567 33.78 -8.69 -17.10
CA ALA A 567 34.40 -7.76 -16.16
C ALA A 567 34.72 -8.43 -14.81
N ALA A 568 33.83 -9.29 -14.30
CA ALA A 568 34.07 -10.06 -13.08
C ALA A 568 35.25 -11.04 -13.22
N GLU A 569 35.35 -11.75 -14.35
CA GLU A 569 36.44 -12.64 -14.62
C GLU A 569 37.79 -11.89 -14.75
N LYS A 570 37.81 -10.75 -15.46
CA LYS A 570 39.01 -9.90 -15.57
C LYS A 570 39.41 -9.34 -14.18
N LEU A 571 38.46 -8.98 -13.35
CA LEU A 571 38.67 -8.53 -11.96
C LEU A 571 39.37 -9.64 -11.16
N LEU A 572 38.80 -10.84 -11.14
CA LEU A 572 39.38 -11.98 -10.40
C LEU A 572 40.81 -12.28 -10.85
N LYS A 573 41.07 -12.37 -12.15
CA LYS A 573 42.43 -12.60 -12.70
C LYS A 573 43.43 -11.53 -12.26
N LYS A 574 43.03 -10.25 -12.28
CA LYS A 574 43.90 -9.15 -11.83
C LYS A 574 44.23 -9.22 -10.33
N GLN A 575 43.30 -9.73 -9.52
CA GLN A 575 43.47 -9.89 -8.08
C GLN A 575 44.10 -11.26 -7.71
N GLY A 576 44.46 -12.11 -8.71
CA GLY A 576 45.10 -13.39 -8.49
C GLY A 576 44.16 -14.53 -8.10
N PHE A 577 42.86 -14.39 -8.40
CA PHE A 577 41.83 -15.38 -8.10
C PHE A 577 41.28 -16.03 -9.38
N SER A 578 40.65 -17.19 -9.21
CA SER A 578 39.92 -17.93 -10.26
C SER A 578 38.41 -17.94 -10.00
N LEU A 579 37.62 -18.38 -10.99
CA LEU A 579 36.16 -18.55 -10.83
C LEU A 579 35.80 -19.58 -9.76
N GLU A 580 36.62 -20.64 -9.60
CA GLU A 580 36.38 -21.68 -8.57
C GLU A 580 36.51 -21.14 -7.15
N ASP A 581 37.29 -20.07 -6.94
CA ASP A 581 37.45 -19.43 -5.63
C ASP A 581 36.17 -18.76 -5.13
N ILE A 582 35.18 -18.45 -6.01
CA ILE A 582 33.87 -17.94 -5.68
C ILE A 582 33.13 -18.92 -4.75
N SER A 583 33.08 -20.19 -5.15
CA SER A 583 32.40 -21.25 -4.40
C SER A 583 33.12 -21.64 -3.10
N GLY A 584 34.43 -21.37 -3.02
CA GLY A 584 35.25 -21.72 -1.87
C GLY A 584 35.31 -20.74 -0.73
N GLY A 585 34.58 -19.60 -0.80
CA GLY A 585 34.61 -18.54 0.22
C GLY A 585 35.97 -17.83 0.37
N LYS A 586 36.88 -18.00 -0.59
CA LYS A 586 38.25 -17.44 -0.56
C LYS A 586 38.32 -15.96 -0.91
N LEU A 587 37.21 -15.39 -1.36
CA LEU A 587 37.12 -13.99 -1.79
C LEU A 587 36.77 -13.02 -0.67
N THR A 588 36.67 -13.49 0.56
CA THR A 588 36.43 -12.63 1.73
C THR A 588 37.57 -11.59 1.84
N GLY A 589 37.20 -10.30 1.86
CA GLY A 589 38.19 -9.22 1.89
C GLY A 589 38.71 -8.78 0.52
N LEU A 590 38.12 -9.24 -0.58
CA LEU A 590 38.44 -8.78 -1.94
C LEU A 590 38.39 -7.24 -2.06
N SER A 591 37.43 -6.60 -1.40
CA SER A 591 37.29 -5.14 -1.36
C SER A 591 38.53 -4.44 -0.79
N LEU A 592 39.26 -5.06 0.14
CA LEU A 592 40.43 -4.50 0.78
C LEU A 592 41.65 -4.53 -0.16
N THR A 593 41.67 -5.37 -1.19
CA THR A 593 42.73 -5.47 -2.17
C THR A 593 42.66 -4.36 -3.23
N ILE A 594 41.51 -3.73 -3.40
CA ILE A 594 41.23 -2.70 -4.40
C ILE A 594 41.51 -1.32 -3.82
N LYS A 595 42.59 -0.69 -4.22
CA LYS A 595 42.99 0.64 -3.72
C LYS A 595 42.31 1.80 -4.44
N ASP A 596 42.01 1.63 -5.74
CA ASP A 596 41.43 2.66 -6.61
C ASP A 596 40.32 2.05 -7.48
N TYR A 597 39.07 2.19 -7.02
CA TYR A 597 37.90 1.69 -7.72
C TYR A 597 37.63 2.44 -9.02
N ALA A 598 37.85 3.74 -9.07
CA ALA A 598 37.58 4.55 -10.27
C ALA A 598 38.54 4.18 -11.43
N ARG A 599 39.81 3.96 -11.11
CA ARG A 599 40.81 3.48 -12.12
C ARG A 599 40.47 2.08 -12.58
N LEU A 600 40.21 1.14 -11.66
CA LEU A 600 39.91 -0.25 -11.97
C LEU A 600 38.62 -0.38 -12.80
N ALA A 601 37.58 0.41 -12.49
CA ALA A 601 36.34 0.45 -13.25
C ALA A 601 36.58 0.84 -14.72
N LYS A 602 37.38 1.87 -14.97
CA LYS A 602 37.79 2.26 -16.33
C LYS A 602 38.57 1.16 -17.07
N GLU A 603 39.46 0.48 -16.39
CA GLU A 603 40.23 -0.63 -16.97
C GLU A 603 39.35 -1.85 -17.30
N LEU A 604 38.25 -2.04 -16.58
CA LEU A 604 37.28 -3.11 -16.79
C LEU A 604 36.10 -2.69 -17.71
N GLU A 605 36.12 -1.45 -18.18
CA GLU A 605 35.06 -0.87 -19.05
C GLU A 605 33.65 -0.94 -18.44
N ILE A 606 33.57 -0.77 -17.11
CA ILE A 606 32.30 -0.72 -16.36
C ILE A 606 32.25 0.52 -15.46
N GLY A 607 31.06 0.83 -14.94
CA GLY A 607 30.89 1.90 -13.96
C GLY A 607 31.44 1.54 -12.57
N GLU A 608 31.81 2.55 -11.79
CA GLU A 608 32.35 2.34 -10.43
C GLU A 608 31.32 1.72 -9.49
N ILE A 609 30.03 2.11 -9.60
CA ILE A 609 28.95 1.57 -8.78
C ILE A 609 28.77 0.08 -9.10
N THR A 610 28.78 -0.28 -10.38
CA THR A 610 28.68 -1.66 -10.85
C THR A 610 29.86 -2.49 -10.34
N LEU A 611 31.09 -1.96 -10.39
CA LEU A 611 32.27 -2.63 -9.85
C LEU A 611 32.14 -2.91 -8.35
N ARG A 612 31.69 -1.92 -7.57
CA ARG A 612 31.46 -2.09 -6.12
C ARG A 612 30.40 -3.16 -5.81
N ASP A 613 29.34 -3.21 -6.60
CA ASP A 613 28.29 -4.22 -6.46
C ASP A 613 28.84 -5.63 -6.80
N ILE A 614 29.64 -5.77 -7.85
CA ILE A 614 30.29 -7.04 -8.22
C ILE A 614 31.21 -7.50 -7.10
N VAL A 615 32.09 -6.65 -6.59
CA VAL A 615 33.03 -6.96 -5.50
C VAL A 615 32.27 -7.44 -4.26
N LYS A 616 31.25 -6.71 -3.86
CA LYS A 616 30.41 -7.05 -2.68
C LYS A 616 29.73 -8.41 -2.84
N GLU A 617 29.25 -8.72 -4.04
CA GLU A 617 28.61 -9.99 -4.35
C GLU A 617 29.62 -11.17 -4.39
N LEU A 618 30.83 -10.94 -4.90
CA LEU A 618 31.88 -11.95 -4.95
C LEU A 618 32.45 -12.27 -3.56
N GLU A 619 32.50 -11.29 -2.65
CA GLU A 619 32.93 -11.52 -1.25
C GLU A 619 31.97 -12.42 -0.48
N LYS A 620 30.67 -12.33 -0.76
CA LYS A 620 29.61 -13.10 -0.10
C LYS A 620 28.59 -13.56 -1.16
N PRO A 621 28.96 -14.54 -1.98
CA PRO A 621 28.09 -15.00 -3.08
C PRO A 621 26.78 -15.58 -2.55
N GLY A 622 25.69 -15.18 -3.16
CA GLY A 622 24.36 -15.68 -2.80
C GLY A 622 23.87 -15.30 -1.41
N ARG A 623 24.40 -14.22 -0.81
CA ARG A 623 23.95 -13.72 0.49
C ARG A 623 22.45 -13.46 0.49
N ASP A 624 21.76 -13.97 1.50
CA ASP A 624 20.37 -13.64 1.75
C ASP A 624 20.29 -12.33 2.58
N PRO A 625 19.70 -11.25 2.06
CA PRO A 625 19.57 -9.99 2.80
C PRO A 625 18.69 -10.11 4.05
N ARG A 626 17.94 -11.19 4.19
CA ARG A 626 17.07 -11.47 5.37
C ARG A 626 17.87 -11.94 6.59
N ASP A 627 19.10 -12.43 6.42
CA ASP A 627 19.92 -12.93 7.53
C ASP A 627 20.26 -11.84 8.57
N GLU A 628 20.18 -10.57 8.18
CA GLU A 628 20.42 -9.42 9.05
C GLU A 628 19.16 -8.95 9.82
N MET A 629 18.01 -9.53 9.51
CA MET A 629 16.75 -9.17 10.15
C MET A 629 16.55 -9.92 11.47
N PRO A 630 15.75 -9.39 12.42
CA PRO A 630 15.46 -10.05 13.69
C PRO A 630 14.79 -11.41 13.47
N LYS A 631 15.28 -12.44 14.14
CA LYS A 631 14.68 -13.79 14.09
C LYS A 631 13.46 -13.86 15.00
N PRO A 632 12.43 -14.68 14.68
CA PRO A 632 11.29 -14.89 15.54
C PRO A 632 11.71 -15.41 16.94
N ILE A 633 10.98 -14.98 17.97
CA ILE A 633 11.18 -15.49 19.34
C ILE A 633 10.57 -16.87 19.43
N LEU A 634 11.41 -17.87 19.70
CA LEU A 634 10.97 -19.24 19.95
C LEU A 634 10.71 -19.42 21.46
N ARG A 635 9.60 -20.09 21.79
CA ARG A 635 9.08 -20.21 23.16
C ARG A 635 9.02 -21.66 23.66
N THR A 636 9.02 -21.79 24.96
CA THR A 636 8.79 -23.07 25.67
C THR A 636 7.69 -22.97 26.72
N ASP A 637 7.23 -21.77 27.05
CA ASP A 637 6.26 -21.46 28.09
C ASP A 637 5.25 -20.41 27.67
N VAL A 638 4.16 -20.24 28.38
CA VAL A 638 3.11 -19.23 28.18
C VAL A 638 3.06 -18.27 29.35
N LEU A 639 2.90 -16.99 29.06
CA LEU A 639 2.44 -15.95 29.98
C LEU A 639 0.93 -15.72 29.78
N ASP A 640 0.15 -15.68 30.88
CA ASP A 640 -1.25 -15.21 30.82
C ASP A 640 -1.32 -13.72 31.16
N MET A 641 -2.34 -13.01 30.65
CA MET A 641 -2.60 -11.61 31.03
C MET A 641 -2.69 -11.40 32.54
N LYS A 642 -3.15 -12.41 33.28
CA LYS A 642 -3.25 -12.36 34.75
C LYS A 642 -1.90 -12.33 35.44
N ASP A 643 -0.87 -12.85 34.77
CA ASP A 643 0.49 -12.94 35.31
C ASP A 643 1.26 -11.62 35.08
N LEU A 644 0.75 -10.73 34.23
CA LEU A 644 1.34 -9.45 33.96
C LEU A 644 1.16 -8.50 35.15
N LYS A 645 2.26 -7.91 35.60
CA LYS A 645 2.29 -6.88 36.64
C LYS A 645 2.82 -5.58 36.06
N GLU A 646 2.30 -4.46 36.55
CA GLU A 646 2.85 -3.14 36.22
C GLU A 646 4.34 -3.09 36.56
N GLY A 647 5.13 -2.49 35.68
CA GLY A 647 6.57 -2.42 35.78
C GLY A 647 7.34 -3.64 35.26
N MET A 648 6.65 -4.74 34.87
CA MET A 648 7.28 -5.94 34.32
C MET A 648 7.91 -5.63 32.96
N ILE A 649 9.18 -5.99 32.78
CA ILE A 649 9.92 -5.81 31.52
C ILE A 649 9.91 -7.13 30.77
N LEU A 650 9.48 -7.10 29.51
CA LEU A 650 9.33 -8.28 28.65
C LEU A 650 9.92 -7.99 27.26
N LYS A 651 10.41 -9.04 26.63
CA LYS A 651 10.71 -8.99 25.19
C LYS A 651 9.46 -9.28 24.39
N GLY A 652 9.19 -8.42 23.41
CA GLY A 652 8.05 -8.60 22.51
C GLY A 652 8.44 -8.44 21.06
N THR A 653 7.58 -8.97 20.18
CA THR A 653 7.73 -8.81 18.72
C THR A 653 6.70 -7.80 18.23
N VAL A 654 7.14 -6.80 17.50
CA VAL A 654 6.26 -5.82 16.84
C VAL A 654 5.39 -6.53 15.81
N ARG A 655 4.07 -6.53 16.02
CA ARG A 655 3.08 -7.19 15.14
C ARG A 655 2.52 -6.24 14.11
N ASN A 656 2.26 -5.00 14.52
CA ASN A 656 1.68 -3.99 13.65
C ASN A 656 2.15 -2.59 14.07
N VAL A 657 2.32 -1.71 13.09
CA VAL A 657 2.68 -0.31 13.29
C VAL A 657 1.59 0.55 12.64
N ILE A 658 1.01 1.44 13.42
CA ILE A 658 -0.05 2.35 13.01
C ILE A 658 0.29 3.78 13.43
N ASP A 659 -0.42 4.76 12.92
CA ASP A 659 -0.09 6.19 13.11
C ASP A 659 0.02 6.61 14.59
N PHE A 660 -0.79 6.05 15.45
CA PHE A 660 -0.82 6.41 16.88
C PHE A 660 -0.07 5.46 17.80
N GLY A 661 0.58 4.41 17.28
CA GLY A 661 1.34 3.51 18.13
C GLY A 661 1.74 2.19 17.47
N VAL A 662 2.17 1.27 18.32
CA VAL A 662 2.73 -0.03 17.93
C VAL A 662 2.07 -1.14 18.72
N PHE A 663 1.60 -2.18 18.05
CA PHE A 663 1.12 -3.39 18.68
C PHE A 663 2.27 -4.38 18.82
N VAL A 664 2.50 -4.83 20.05
CA VAL A 664 3.60 -5.72 20.41
C VAL A 664 3.09 -7.00 21.04
N ASP A 665 3.44 -8.13 20.45
CA ASP A 665 3.21 -9.46 21.02
C ASP A 665 4.26 -9.73 22.10
N ILE A 666 3.83 -9.73 23.36
CA ILE A 666 4.67 -9.99 24.52
C ILE A 666 4.53 -11.42 25.07
N GLY A 667 3.86 -12.31 24.32
CA GLY A 667 3.66 -13.70 24.71
C GLY A 667 2.40 -13.99 25.50
N VAL A 668 1.51 -13.02 25.58
CA VAL A 668 0.13 -13.19 26.03
C VAL A 668 -0.81 -13.11 24.84
N HIS A 669 -2.04 -13.64 24.95
CA HIS A 669 -2.98 -13.74 23.82
C HIS A 669 -3.57 -12.41 23.33
N GLN A 670 -3.10 -11.31 23.84
CA GLN A 670 -3.50 -9.97 23.48
C GLN A 670 -2.26 -9.15 23.22
N ASP A 671 -2.16 -8.55 22.03
CA ASP A 671 -1.08 -7.61 21.75
C ASP A 671 -1.19 -6.40 22.68
N GLY A 672 -0.06 -6.00 23.22
CA GLY A 672 0.05 -4.76 24.00
C GLY A 672 0.23 -3.56 23.08
N LEU A 673 -0.37 -2.44 23.43
CA LEU A 673 -0.21 -1.18 22.69
C LEU A 673 0.87 -0.33 23.35
N VAL A 674 1.90 0.03 22.58
CA VAL A 674 2.81 1.13 22.87
C VAL A 674 2.32 2.35 22.11
N HIS A 675 1.74 3.33 22.81
CA HIS A 675 1.32 4.58 22.19
C HIS A 675 2.52 5.32 21.62
N ILE A 676 2.33 6.15 20.57
CA ILE A 676 3.42 6.89 19.93
C ILE A 676 4.24 7.73 20.93
N SER A 677 3.58 8.31 21.94
CA SER A 677 4.26 9.05 23.02
C SER A 677 5.15 8.18 23.91
N GLU A 678 4.98 6.86 23.90
CA GLU A 678 5.67 5.90 24.78
C GLU A 678 6.77 5.11 24.07
N ILE A 679 7.05 5.39 22.79
CA ILE A 679 8.04 4.66 22.00
C ILE A 679 9.47 5.10 22.34
N THR A 680 9.70 6.40 22.47
CA THR A 680 11.04 6.95 22.79
C THR A 680 10.95 8.27 23.56
N ASP A 681 11.92 8.50 24.41
CA ASP A 681 12.14 9.76 25.12
C ASP A 681 13.28 10.62 24.51
N LYS A 682 14.00 10.07 23.52
CA LYS A 682 15.20 10.70 22.95
C LYS A 682 14.86 11.79 21.92
N LYS A 683 13.71 11.71 21.24
CA LYS A 683 13.28 12.68 20.22
C LYS A 683 11.77 12.66 20.05
N PHE A 684 11.21 13.79 19.59
CA PHE A 684 9.84 13.80 19.10
C PHE A 684 9.77 13.05 17.76
N ILE A 685 8.82 12.13 17.65
CA ILE A 685 8.57 11.35 16.42
C ILE A 685 7.19 11.70 15.87
N LYS A 686 7.09 11.80 14.55
CA LYS A 686 5.82 12.05 13.86
C LYS A 686 5.09 10.73 13.55
N HIS A 687 5.85 9.66 13.35
CA HIS A 687 5.30 8.34 13.05
C HIS A 687 6.15 7.24 13.71
N PRO A 688 5.52 6.19 14.29
CA PRO A 688 6.24 5.09 14.95
C PRO A 688 7.31 4.40 14.10
N LEU A 689 7.12 4.32 12.77
CA LEU A 689 8.10 3.74 11.83
C LEU A 689 9.45 4.45 11.78
N GLU A 690 9.58 5.63 12.40
CA GLU A 690 10.88 6.28 12.56
C GLU A 690 11.78 5.56 13.58
N VAL A 691 11.19 4.70 14.42
CA VAL A 691 11.89 4.04 15.52
C VAL A 691 11.79 2.52 15.44
N VAL A 692 10.63 1.98 15.09
CA VAL A 692 10.37 0.53 15.10
C VAL A 692 9.66 0.08 13.82
N ARG A 693 9.82 -1.21 13.51
CA ARG A 693 9.24 -1.87 12.33
C ARG A 693 8.56 -3.17 12.71
N VAL A 694 7.63 -3.63 11.88
CA VAL A 694 7.01 -4.96 12.05
C VAL A 694 8.08 -6.04 12.03
N GLY A 695 8.03 -6.95 12.99
CA GLY A 695 9.02 -8.00 13.18
C GLY A 695 10.19 -7.64 14.11
N ASP A 696 10.37 -6.37 14.47
CA ASP A 696 11.40 -5.98 15.44
C ASP A 696 11.14 -6.62 16.81
N ILE A 697 12.23 -7.02 17.47
CA ILE A 697 12.19 -7.46 18.85
C ILE A 697 12.54 -6.27 19.72
N VAL A 698 11.61 -5.91 20.59
CA VAL A 698 11.70 -4.75 21.46
C VAL A 698 11.56 -5.13 22.92
N ASP A 699 12.29 -4.46 23.79
CA ASP A 699 12.04 -4.53 25.23
C ASP A 699 10.93 -3.54 25.58
N VAL A 700 9.90 -4.04 26.27
CA VAL A 700 8.74 -3.24 26.68
C VAL A 700 8.46 -3.43 28.17
N LYS A 701 7.98 -2.39 28.82
CA LYS A 701 7.54 -2.41 30.21
C LYS A 701 6.02 -2.26 30.28
N VAL A 702 5.38 -3.11 31.06
CA VAL A 702 3.93 -3.09 31.28
C VAL A 702 3.58 -1.83 32.09
N MET A 703 2.72 -0.98 31.55
CA MET A 703 2.19 0.21 32.21
C MET A 703 0.88 -0.09 32.94
N SER A 704 -0.03 -0.78 32.28
CA SER A 704 -1.31 -1.15 32.86
C SER A 704 -1.91 -2.37 32.12
N VAL A 705 -2.73 -3.13 32.84
CA VAL A 705 -3.46 -4.28 32.31
C VAL A 705 -4.93 -4.17 32.69
N ASP A 706 -5.80 -4.04 31.71
CA ASP A 706 -7.26 -4.07 31.90
C ASP A 706 -7.80 -5.44 31.45
N LEU A 707 -8.01 -6.32 32.42
CA LEU A 707 -8.51 -7.68 32.18
C LEU A 707 -9.94 -7.72 31.63
N LYS A 708 -10.77 -6.70 31.96
CA LYS A 708 -12.17 -6.64 31.51
C LYS A 708 -12.25 -6.23 30.03
N LYS A 709 -11.48 -5.21 29.64
CA LYS A 709 -11.43 -4.70 28.26
C LYS A 709 -10.38 -5.43 27.41
N LYS A 710 -9.65 -6.37 27.97
CA LYS A 710 -8.53 -7.08 27.34
C LYS A 710 -7.52 -6.12 26.68
N ARG A 711 -7.11 -5.08 27.42
CA ARG A 711 -6.15 -4.09 26.94
C ARG A 711 -4.90 -4.13 27.80
N ILE A 712 -3.74 -4.05 27.13
CA ILE A 712 -2.42 -3.98 27.75
C ILE A 712 -1.77 -2.71 27.22
N GLN A 713 -1.36 -1.82 28.12
CA GLN A 713 -0.60 -0.64 27.76
C GLN A 713 0.88 -0.88 28.09
N LEU A 714 1.72 -0.58 27.14
CA LEU A 714 3.16 -0.81 27.21
C LEU A 714 3.92 0.52 26.98
N THR A 715 5.14 0.59 27.49
CA THR A 715 6.09 1.66 27.16
C THR A 715 7.44 1.06 26.80
N MET A 716 8.15 1.73 25.90
CA MET A 716 9.54 1.43 25.56
C MET A 716 10.49 2.44 26.24
N LYS A 717 9.94 3.40 27.02
CA LYS A 717 10.71 4.41 27.74
C LYS A 717 11.28 3.89 29.04
N GLY A 718 12.47 4.38 29.41
CA GLY A 718 13.08 4.10 30.70
C GLY A 718 13.42 2.61 30.89
N ILE A 719 13.68 1.89 29.81
CA ILE A 719 14.23 0.54 29.82
C ILE A 719 15.70 0.69 29.42
N SER A 720 16.59 0.56 30.39
CA SER A 720 18.05 0.63 30.22
C SER A 720 18.63 -0.77 30.14
#